data_4bd833b954960c10a98d8a155a4f98cc
#
_entry.id   4bd833b954960c10a98d8a155a4f98cc
#
_cell.length_a   1.000
_cell.length_b   1.000
_cell.length_c   1.000
_cell.angle_alpha   90.00
_cell.angle_beta   90.00
_cell.angle_gamma   90.00
#
_symmetry.space_group_name_H-M   'P 1'
#
loop_
_entity.id
_entity.type
_entity.pdbx_description
1 polymer ?
#
loop_
_entity_poly.entity_id
_entity_poly.type
_entity_poly.pdbx_seq_one_letter_code
_entity_poly.pdbx_strand_id
1 'polypeptide(L)'
;MTLRPLRPRWNALPRWLRGSLLAVVSLYLLYLLAANLFLNTGLAPWAINRKPERFTLHWDRAVSWWPGRVDVHGVRLRGHVMHVRWHIDAARARGQIALLPLLRREVHMPTIEADEVTGGTRRDDGPPIEPQAPIPGHPGWLLRFDRIHSDSVRGGQFGDLRLDGSGSAQFGFYKRLRSGPMRIYPSWGHIGQVRLRMGEHEWLREGRLDADFSMDPHTRAQAQGVQKLDKTLIRLRLLGNTTGLALQRDSRGRPVFRAATGTGKADIDARWVRGELAPGSRAQWTAPLLGVDPTGQPLPGELDVRLNVDQDLHVQAKVPGAAPDALWLDADLRFAGRRVPVRDFASLVPRASGHVQGRWRFASLDWITGLFPRAKWLQLRGEGTVDADVQVRAGQLAAGSHVRVPDVAASAQVMATRFQGSASADLHVEAAEDGTQLPTLAMQMQRFVLAALDAPDKPYVEGNDLRLTLRTLPGKPSAAHLRQTTQGHLVFRDARVPDLRAYNRYLPQQQLRFEGGSGRASGDLQLLPGGDIGEGRVQVQAQAAQLSAAGIAFRGDVAADLQLRHGELKERNFSLDTSVIELRNVSFTGNDGRERGGWWARAVIDRGRTDWTPPVLFDADVRLDMRDVGFVMALYAQKRDFPKWIDNLVDAGETKMAGRVHWQDDQLLLDNFKASNDRFDVLARLRLHDKRQDGSLYAKWGLLSAALELRDGQRQWHLLKARQWYDEQPPLLEAAPK
;
A
#
# COMPACT_ATOMS: atom_id res chain seq x y z
N MET A 1 84.66 -6.25 48.36
CA MET A 1 83.61 -5.61 49.15
C MET A 1 82.46 -6.60 49.20
N THR A 2 82.39 -7.41 50.27
CA THR A 2 81.43 -8.50 50.44
C THR A 2 80.17 -7.93 51.09
N LEU A 3 79.06 -7.87 50.31
CA LEU A 3 77.77 -7.55 50.87
C LEU A 3 77.25 -8.66 51.77
N ARG A 4 77.21 -8.36 53.08
CA ARG A 4 76.57 -9.26 54.09
C ARG A 4 75.08 -9.28 53.87
N PRO A 5 74.39 -10.45 53.82
CA PRO A 5 72.94 -10.49 53.74
C PRO A 5 72.34 -10.07 55.09
N LEU A 6 71.51 -8.96 55.00
CA LEU A 6 70.69 -8.53 56.13
C LEU A 6 69.60 -9.57 56.39
N ARG A 7 69.84 -10.50 57.30
CA ARG A 7 68.81 -11.42 57.84
C ARG A 7 67.83 -10.58 58.67
N PRO A 8 66.63 -10.51 58.37
CA PRO A 8 65.64 -9.80 59.16
C PRO A 8 65.49 -10.47 60.51
N ARG A 9 65.76 -9.75 61.58
CA ARG A 9 65.63 -10.23 62.97
C ARG A 9 64.12 -10.28 63.33
N TRP A 10 63.39 -11.27 62.81
CA TRP A 10 61.99 -11.56 63.13
C TRP A 10 61.78 -11.60 64.70
N ASN A 11 62.74 -12.10 65.46
CA ASN A 11 62.67 -12.22 66.89
C ASN A 11 62.82 -10.89 67.67
N ALA A 12 63.15 -9.79 67.02
CA ALA A 12 63.33 -8.50 67.71
C ALA A 12 62.00 -7.66 67.76
N LEU A 13 60.95 -8.12 67.11
CA LEU A 13 59.62 -7.43 67.12
C LEU A 13 58.87 -7.84 68.41
N PRO A 14 58.17 -6.91 69.08
CA PRO A 14 57.32 -7.20 70.24
C PRO A 14 56.24 -8.21 69.92
N ARG A 15 55.88 -9.06 70.87
CA ARG A 15 54.90 -10.17 70.67
C ARG A 15 53.55 -9.75 70.09
N TRP A 16 53.05 -8.58 70.47
CA TRP A 16 51.80 -8.06 69.96
C TRP A 16 51.89 -7.66 68.46
N LEU A 17 53.02 -7.09 68.03
CA LEU A 17 53.30 -6.80 66.63
C LEU A 17 53.38 -8.06 65.74
N ARG A 18 54.00 -9.14 66.26
CA ARG A 18 54.02 -10.43 65.53
C ARG A 18 52.67 -11.05 65.48
N GLY A 19 51.87 -11.01 66.56
CA GLY A 19 50.48 -11.49 66.57
C GLY A 19 49.60 -10.72 65.60
N SER A 20 49.71 -9.38 65.58
CA SER A 20 48.97 -8.54 64.63
C SER A 20 49.39 -8.83 63.20
N LEU A 21 50.69 -8.98 62.91
CA LEU A 21 51.16 -9.24 61.55
C LEU A 21 50.71 -10.65 61.08
N LEU A 22 50.77 -11.66 61.91
CA LEU A 22 50.25 -12.99 61.61
C LEU A 22 48.75 -12.99 61.42
N ALA A 23 48.00 -12.29 62.25
CA ALA A 23 46.54 -12.10 62.06
C ALA A 23 46.20 -11.44 60.76
N VAL A 24 46.89 -10.35 60.35
CA VAL A 24 46.72 -9.68 59.09
C VAL A 24 47.03 -10.57 57.90
N VAL A 25 48.17 -11.29 57.96
CA VAL A 25 48.56 -12.24 56.87
C VAL A 25 47.57 -13.39 56.78
N SER A 26 47.09 -13.96 57.90
CA SER A 26 46.13 -15.06 57.93
C SER A 26 44.78 -14.60 57.39
N LEU A 27 44.31 -13.38 57.78
CA LEU A 27 43.10 -12.81 57.27
C LEU A 27 43.18 -12.54 55.77
N TYR A 28 44.29 -12.06 55.29
CA TYR A 28 44.54 -11.84 53.85
C TYR A 28 44.57 -13.16 53.07
N LEU A 29 45.25 -14.20 53.57
CA LEU A 29 45.25 -15.53 52.94
C LEU A 29 43.85 -16.16 52.94
N LEU A 30 43.11 -16.03 54.04
CA LEU A 30 41.71 -16.46 54.12
C LEU A 30 40.86 -15.72 53.09
N TYR A 31 41.06 -14.38 52.96
CA TYR A 31 40.38 -13.60 51.93
C TYR A 31 40.72 -14.12 50.53
N LEU A 32 41.99 -14.31 50.18
CA LEU A 32 42.44 -14.84 48.89
C LEU A 32 41.77 -16.17 48.55
N LEU A 33 41.76 -17.08 49.52
CA LEU A 33 41.11 -18.38 49.36
C LEU A 33 39.59 -18.22 49.14
N ALA A 34 38.92 -17.55 50.04
CA ALA A 34 37.46 -17.39 50.01
C ALA A 34 36.96 -16.63 48.77
N ALA A 35 37.62 -15.53 48.41
CA ALA A 35 37.23 -14.70 47.27
C ALA A 35 37.45 -15.44 45.94
N ASN A 36 38.61 -16.09 45.77
CA ASN A 36 38.92 -16.79 44.53
C ASN A 36 38.12 -18.11 44.43
N LEU A 37 37.82 -18.78 45.53
CA LEU A 37 36.92 -19.93 45.55
C LEU A 37 35.51 -19.49 45.15
N PHE A 38 34.96 -18.40 45.74
CA PHE A 38 33.67 -17.84 45.41
C PHE A 38 33.58 -17.50 43.94
N LEU A 39 34.59 -16.83 43.35
CA LEU A 39 34.60 -16.40 41.96
C LEU A 39 34.67 -17.56 40.95
N ASN A 40 35.35 -18.67 41.29
CA ASN A 40 35.63 -19.75 40.33
C ASN A 40 34.83 -21.05 40.53
N THR A 41 34.03 -21.17 41.59
CA THR A 41 33.26 -22.39 41.91
C THR A 41 31.79 -22.32 41.50
N GLY A 42 31.38 -21.36 40.64
CA GLY A 42 29.98 -21.20 40.22
C GLY A 42 29.09 -20.49 41.25
N LEU A 43 29.55 -20.23 42.48
CA LEU A 43 28.78 -19.50 43.50
C LEU A 43 28.50 -18.05 43.08
N ALA A 44 29.47 -17.37 42.50
CA ALA A 44 29.32 -16.01 42.02
C ALA A 44 28.42 -15.95 40.79
N PRO A 45 28.59 -16.77 39.74
CA PRO A 45 27.60 -16.86 38.65
C PRO A 45 26.20 -17.20 39.12
N TRP A 46 26.02 -18.13 40.06
CA TRP A 46 24.72 -18.47 40.63
C TRP A 46 24.10 -17.29 41.35
N ALA A 47 24.83 -16.52 42.13
CA ALA A 47 24.36 -15.37 42.87
C ALA A 47 23.95 -14.22 41.93
N ILE A 48 24.63 -14.05 40.79
CA ILE A 48 24.39 -13.01 39.80
C ILE A 48 23.27 -13.40 38.83
N ASN A 49 23.27 -14.63 38.31
CA ASN A 49 22.39 -15.10 37.24
C ASN A 49 21.05 -15.66 37.76
N ARG A 50 20.44 -15.03 38.77
CA ARG A 50 19.17 -15.48 39.37
C ARG A 50 17.97 -15.46 38.43
N LYS A 51 18.05 -14.69 37.34
CA LYS A 51 17.03 -14.56 36.29
C LYS A 51 17.70 -14.62 34.93
N PRO A 52 18.10 -15.82 34.48
CA PRO A 52 18.92 -16.01 33.28
C PRO A 52 18.17 -15.56 31.98
N GLU A 53 16.85 -15.59 32.00
CA GLU A 53 16.02 -15.06 30.90
C GLU A 53 16.19 -13.55 30.69
N ARG A 54 16.64 -12.80 31.71
CA ARG A 54 16.81 -11.34 31.67
C ARG A 54 18.23 -10.88 31.55
N PHE A 55 19.12 -11.57 32.28
CA PHE A 55 20.51 -11.17 32.36
C PHE A 55 21.37 -12.38 32.74
N THR A 56 22.47 -12.58 32.02
CA THR A 56 23.52 -13.56 32.36
C THR A 56 24.90 -12.93 32.28
N LEU A 57 25.72 -13.27 33.21
CA LEU A 57 27.16 -12.92 33.26
C LEU A 57 27.96 -14.20 33.45
N HIS A 58 28.82 -14.50 32.51
CA HIS A 58 29.72 -15.63 32.54
C HIS A 58 31.15 -15.17 32.33
N TRP A 59 32.09 -15.90 32.90
CA TRP A 59 33.53 -15.75 32.69
C TRP A 59 34.20 -17.08 32.76
N ASP A 60 35.42 -17.18 32.21
CA ASP A 60 36.19 -18.42 32.19
C ASP A 60 37.06 -18.55 33.46
N ARG A 61 37.68 -17.47 33.91
CA ARG A 61 38.51 -17.41 35.11
C ARG A 61 38.45 -16.00 35.72
N ALA A 62 38.44 -15.93 37.04
CA ALA A 62 38.52 -14.69 37.78
C ALA A 62 39.51 -14.77 38.93
N VAL A 63 40.28 -13.71 39.17
CA VAL A 63 41.25 -13.63 40.27
C VAL A 63 41.04 -12.31 41.01
N SER A 64 41.05 -12.40 42.36
CA SER A 64 41.00 -11.24 43.22
C SER A 64 42.23 -11.26 44.14
N TRP A 65 43.17 -10.36 43.87
CA TRP A 65 44.40 -10.21 44.70
C TRP A 65 44.20 -9.25 45.86
N TRP A 66 43.24 -8.36 45.79
CA TRP A 66 42.99 -7.33 46.80
C TRP A 66 41.51 -7.13 47.00
N PRO A 67 41.02 -6.92 48.23
CA PRO A 67 39.62 -6.66 48.49
C PRO A 67 39.03 -5.58 47.57
N GLY A 68 37.97 -5.96 46.83
CA GLY A 68 37.31 -5.09 45.86
C GLY A 68 37.97 -5.00 44.49
N ARG A 69 39.13 -5.61 44.24
CA ARG A 69 39.73 -5.68 42.89
C ARG A 69 39.56 -7.05 42.27
N VAL A 70 39.07 -7.10 41.05
CA VAL A 70 38.82 -8.37 40.33
C VAL A 70 39.39 -8.27 38.92
N ASP A 71 40.13 -9.30 38.53
CA ASP A 71 40.62 -9.51 37.16
C ASP A 71 39.93 -10.75 36.58
N VAL A 72 39.20 -10.55 35.49
CA VAL A 72 38.28 -11.55 34.90
C VAL A 72 38.66 -11.78 33.46
N HIS A 73 38.72 -13.04 33.02
CA HIS A 73 39.04 -13.45 31.66
C HIS A 73 37.81 -14.12 31.01
N GLY A 74 37.59 -13.84 29.71
CA GLY A 74 36.51 -14.45 28.94
C GLY A 74 35.12 -13.97 29.37
N VAL A 75 34.98 -12.68 29.60
CA VAL A 75 33.72 -12.09 30.08
C VAL A 75 32.66 -12.11 28.98
N ARG A 76 31.50 -12.65 29.30
CA ARG A 76 30.33 -12.73 28.40
C ARG A 76 29.09 -12.27 29.15
N LEU A 77 28.59 -11.08 28.76
CA LEU A 77 27.32 -10.53 29.24
C LEU A 77 26.24 -10.71 28.17
N ARG A 78 25.10 -11.16 28.61
CA ARG A 78 23.91 -11.26 27.77
C ARG A 78 22.71 -10.65 28.51
N GLY A 79 21.83 -10.00 27.79
CA GLY A 79 20.62 -9.47 28.40
C GLY A 79 19.46 -9.43 27.42
N HIS A 80 18.23 -9.46 27.96
CA HIS A 80 17.02 -9.40 27.20
C HIS A 80 16.04 -8.46 27.90
N VAL A 81 15.59 -7.44 27.16
CA VAL A 81 14.61 -6.44 27.63
C VAL A 81 13.63 -6.12 26.51
N MET A 82 12.34 -6.32 26.75
CA MET A 82 11.28 -6.19 25.75
C MET A 82 11.58 -7.12 24.55
N HIS A 83 11.71 -6.58 23.37
CA HIS A 83 12.06 -7.28 22.14
C HIS A 83 13.54 -7.10 21.74
N VAL A 84 14.41 -6.73 22.68
CA VAL A 84 15.82 -6.47 22.38
C VAL A 84 16.71 -7.38 23.21
N ARG A 85 17.46 -8.24 22.52
CA ARG A 85 18.60 -8.96 23.10
C ARG A 85 19.87 -8.13 22.88
N TRP A 86 20.68 -8.04 23.89
CA TRP A 86 22.01 -7.42 23.82
C TRP A 86 23.08 -8.29 24.36
N HIS A 87 24.28 -8.12 23.88
CA HIS A 87 25.45 -8.82 24.36
C HIS A 87 26.68 -7.93 24.42
N ILE A 88 27.57 -8.22 25.30
CA ILE A 88 28.91 -7.63 25.43
C ILE A 88 29.88 -8.75 25.76
N ASP A 89 30.96 -8.86 25.00
CA ASP A 89 32.03 -9.80 25.20
C ASP A 89 33.34 -9.02 25.36
N ALA A 90 34.19 -9.48 26.31
CA ALA A 90 35.52 -8.94 26.50
C ALA A 90 36.51 -10.10 26.82
N ALA A 91 37.68 -10.05 26.19
CA ALA A 91 38.70 -11.06 26.47
C ALA A 91 39.18 -10.98 27.92
N ARG A 92 39.29 -9.78 28.44
CA ARG A 92 39.67 -9.52 29.82
C ARG A 92 39.00 -8.29 30.37
N ALA A 93 38.67 -8.28 31.66
CA ALA A 93 38.17 -7.10 32.37
C ALA A 93 38.74 -7.01 33.75
N ARG A 94 39.28 -5.85 34.09
CA ARG A 94 39.80 -5.53 35.41
C ARG A 94 38.91 -4.46 36.04
N GLY A 95 38.38 -4.75 37.20
CA GLY A 95 37.44 -3.84 37.85
C GLY A 95 37.71 -3.68 39.35
N GLN A 96 37.30 -2.51 39.85
CA GLN A 96 37.29 -2.24 41.28
C GLN A 96 35.83 -2.09 41.76
N ILE A 97 35.44 -2.91 42.72
CA ILE A 97 34.14 -2.89 43.37
C ILE A 97 34.29 -2.17 44.71
N ALA A 98 33.56 -1.12 44.94
CA ALA A 98 33.47 -0.43 46.23
C ALA A 98 32.62 -1.30 47.19
N LEU A 99 33.24 -1.80 48.28
CA LEU A 99 32.57 -2.76 49.15
C LEU A 99 31.54 -2.10 50.09
N LEU A 100 31.79 -0.89 50.60
CA LEU A 100 30.86 -0.19 51.50
C LEU A 100 29.50 0.12 50.88
N PRO A 101 29.36 0.53 49.62
CA PRO A 101 28.08 0.73 48.94
C PRO A 101 27.22 -0.54 48.85
N LEU A 102 27.81 -1.72 48.83
CA LEU A 102 27.07 -3.00 48.82
C LEU A 102 26.10 -3.12 50.01
N LEU A 103 26.46 -2.59 51.16
CA LEU A 103 25.62 -2.57 52.36
C LEU A 103 24.35 -1.72 52.15
N ARG A 104 24.39 -0.75 51.20
CA ARG A 104 23.27 0.11 50.82
C ARG A 104 22.56 -0.36 49.53
N ARG A 105 22.78 -1.61 49.12
CA ARG A 105 22.27 -2.21 47.87
C ARG A 105 22.73 -1.42 46.61
N GLU A 106 23.96 -0.95 46.63
CA GLU A 106 24.60 -0.28 45.50
C GLU A 106 25.83 -1.10 45.06
N VAL A 107 25.80 -1.57 43.82
CA VAL A 107 26.97 -2.12 43.14
C VAL A 107 27.66 -0.94 42.46
N HIS A 108 28.72 -0.46 43.11
CA HIS A 108 29.52 0.67 42.61
C HIS A 108 30.86 0.19 42.13
N MET A 109 31.12 0.40 40.84
CA MET A 109 32.40 0.12 40.21
C MET A 109 32.98 1.43 39.64
N PRO A 110 33.91 2.07 40.39
CA PRO A 110 34.49 3.36 39.96
C PRO A 110 35.24 3.25 38.62
N THR A 111 35.98 2.15 38.43
CA THR A 111 36.77 1.91 37.21
C THR A 111 36.68 0.46 36.78
N ILE A 112 36.51 0.26 35.47
CA ILE A 112 36.66 -1.01 34.79
C ILE A 112 37.54 -0.76 33.57
N GLU A 113 38.55 -1.56 33.38
CA GLU A 113 39.37 -1.63 32.18
C GLU A 113 39.04 -2.94 31.47
N ALA A 114 38.74 -2.89 30.18
CA ALA A 114 38.36 -4.08 29.42
C ALA A 114 39.15 -4.16 28.12
N ASP A 115 39.54 -5.35 27.75
CA ASP A 115 40.33 -5.62 26.56
C ASP A 115 39.49 -6.42 25.54
N GLU A 116 39.67 -6.10 24.23
CA GLU A 116 39.00 -6.74 23.07
C GLU A 116 37.49 -6.77 23.20
N VAL A 117 36.92 -5.60 23.44
CA VAL A 117 35.49 -5.45 23.65
C VAL A 117 34.74 -5.52 22.33
N THR A 118 33.76 -6.41 22.29
CA THR A 118 32.71 -6.44 21.23
C THR A 118 31.36 -6.42 21.88
N GLY A 119 30.34 -5.98 21.13
CA GLY A 119 28.98 -5.99 21.68
C GLY A 119 27.92 -5.69 20.64
N GLY A 120 26.68 -5.83 21.05
CA GLY A 120 25.60 -5.51 20.14
C GLY A 120 24.21 -5.69 20.67
N THR A 121 23.26 -5.27 19.85
CA THR A 121 21.84 -5.45 20.09
C THR A 121 21.18 -6.12 18.89
N ARG A 122 20.25 -7.02 19.15
CA ARG A 122 19.44 -7.68 18.11
C ARG A 122 17.97 -7.68 18.53
N ARG A 123 17.08 -7.47 17.58
CA ARG A 123 15.65 -7.66 17.81
C ARG A 123 15.34 -9.14 17.97
N ASP A 124 14.49 -9.45 18.93
CA ASP A 124 13.92 -10.77 19.15
C ASP A 124 12.43 -10.74 18.82
N ASP A 125 12.01 -11.64 17.94
CA ASP A 125 10.60 -11.76 17.53
C ASP A 125 9.77 -12.62 18.50
N GLY A 126 10.42 -13.15 19.57
CA GLY A 126 9.76 -13.88 20.66
C GLY A 126 8.92 -12.97 21.56
N PRO A 127 8.26 -13.54 22.58
CA PRO A 127 7.46 -12.78 23.54
C PRO A 127 8.33 -11.75 24.28
N PRO A 128 7.79 -10.52 24.52
CA PRO A 128 8.55 -9.47 25.17
C PRO A 128 8.84 -9.81 26.64
N ILE A 129 10.09 -9.61 27.08
CA ILE A 129 10.43 -9.70 28.50
C ILE A 129 10.22 -8.34 29.15
N GLU A 130 9.10 -8.17 29.82
CA GLU A 130 8.79 -6.92 30.48
C GLU A 130 9.71 -6.60 31.65
N PRO A 131 10.15 -5.33 31.80
CA PRO A 131 10.89 -4.89 32.98
C PRO A 131 10.08 -5.10 34.26
N GLN A 132 10.78 -5.44 35.36
CA GLN A 132 10.13 -5.59 36.65
C GLN A 132 9.49 -4.30 37.14
N ALA A 133 8.27 -4.40 37.65
CA ALA A 133 7.61 -3.28 38.30
C ALA A 133 8.31 -2.84 39.59
N PRO A 134 8.26 -1.56 39.96
CA PRO A 134 8.72 -1.09 41.28
C PRO A 134 7.92 -1.77 42.40
N ILE A 135 8.57 -2.10 43.50
CA ILE A 135 7.90 -2.57 44.69
C ILE A 135 7.90 -1.41 45.70
N PRO A 136 6.72 -0.93 46.13
CA PRO A 136 6.63 0.13 47.16
C PRO A 136 7.43 -0.22 48.41
N GLY A 137 8.21 0.75 48.91
CA GLY A 137 9.02 0.56 50.12
C GLY A 137 10.30 -0.26 49.93
N HIS A 138 10.52 -0.88 48.78
CA HIS A 138 11.67 -1.69 48.50
C HIS A 138 12.45 -1.17 47.28
N PRO A 139 13.34 -0.18 47.42
CA PRO A 139 14.14 0.30 46.32
C PRO A 139 15.00 -0.81 45.75
N GLY A 140 15.01 -0.99 44.43
CA GLY A 140 15.84 -1.93 43.72
C GLY A 140 17.32 -1.58 43.88
N TRP A 141 18.20 -2.55 43.62
CA TRP A 141 19.64 -2.33 43.61
C TRP A 141 19.99 -1.20 42.63
N LEU A 142 20.95 -0.36 43.02
CA LEU A 142 21.57 0.62 42.17
C LEU A 142 22.84 -0.01 41.56
N LEU A 143 22.91 -0.03 40.25
CA LEU A 143 24.13 -0.33 39.49
C LEU A 143 24.76 0.98 39.07
N ARG A 144 25.99 1.22 39.47
CA ARG A 144 26.76 2.43 39.18
C ARG A 144 28.12 2.07 38.67
N PHE A 145 28.41 2.47 37.44
CA PHE A 145 29.69 2.29 36.77
C PHE A 145 30.18 3.66 36.32
N ASP A 146 31.16 4.21 37.04
CA ASP A 146 31.56 5.59 36.75
C ASP A 146 32.39 5.67 35.45
N ARG A 147 33.28 4.70 35.24
CA ARG A 147 34.14 4.65 34.06
C ARG A 147 34.47 3.19 33.68
N ILE A 148 33.99 2.80 32.52
CA ILE A 148 34.37 1.57 31.81
C ILE A 148 35.21 2.02 30.62
N HIS A 149 36.47 1.63 30.57
CA HIS A 149 37.40 2.06 29.54
C HIS A 149 37.94 0.85 28.78
N SER A 150 38.16 1.00 27.48
CA SER A 150 38.83 0.01 26.65
C SER A 150 39.62 0.72 25.54
N ASP A 151 40.89 0.29 25.38
CA ASP A 151 41.74 0.72 24.27
C ASP A 151 41.69 -0.25 23.08
N SER A 152 40.91 -1.31 23.20
CA SER A 152 40.83 -2.38 22.18
C SER A 152 39.39 -2.80 21.88
N VAL A 153 38.54 -1.83 21.50
CA VAL A 153 37.19 -2.11 20.99
C VAL A 153 37.27 -2.64 19.56
N ARG A 154 36.57 -3.74 19.27
CA ARG A 154 36.58 -4.42 17.96
C ARG A 154 35.34 -4.09 17.09
N GLY A 155 34.44 -3.27 17.58
CA GLY A 155 33.21 -2.91 16.88
C GLY A 155 31.94 -3.35 17.57
N GLY A 156 30.82 -3.32 16.85
CA GLY A 156 29.51 -3.67 17.41
C GLY A 156 28.42 -3.94 16.39
N GLN A 157 27.30 -4.52 16.85
CA GLN A 157 26.13 -4.80 16.05
C GLN A 157 24.90 -4.10 16.64
N PHE A 158 24.15 -3.37 15.80
CA PHE A 158 22.93 -2.64 16.19
C PHE A 158 21.77 -3.04 15.27
N GLY A 159 21.04 -4.08 15.65
CA GLY A 159 20.04 -4.69 14.76
C GLY A 159 20.71 -5.33 13.54
N ASP A 160 20.34 -4.87 12.35
CA ASP A 160 20.93 -5.32 11.08
C ASP A 160 22.21 -4.55 10.70
N LEU A 161 22.50 -3.46 11.42
CA LEU A 161 23.69 -2.64 11.21
C LEU A 161 24.86 -3.23 11.98
N ARG A 162 25.94 -3.57 11.27
CA ARG A 162 27.19 -4.05 11.84
C ARG A 162 28.31 -3.05 11.57
N LEU A 163 28.97 -2.64 12.62
CA LEU A 163 30.14 -1.77 12.62
C LEU A 163 31.34 -2.60 13.05
N ASP A 164 32.25 -2.85 12.15
CA ASP A 164 33.55 -3.48 12.44
C ASP A 164 34.63 -2.39 12.43
N GLY A 165 35.59 -2.48 13.30
CA GLY A 165 36.71 -1.52 13.42
C GLY A 165 37.51 -1.75 14.67
N SER A 166 38.55 -0.96 14.89
CA SER A 166 39.37 -1.04 16.07
C SER A 166 39.59 0.34 16.69
N GLY A 167 39.57 0.42 18.01
CA GLY A 167 39.73 1.73 18.64
C GLY A 167 39.55 1.67 20.15
N SER A 168 39.31 2.85 20.73
CA SER A 168 39.12 3.04 22.14
C SER A 168 37.75 3.62 22.47
N ALA A 169 37.22 3.27 23.64
CA ALA A 169 35.98 3.82 24.14
C ALA A 169 35.94 3.96 25.64
N GLN A 170 35.21 4.91 26.12
CA GLN A 170 34.89 5.08 27.54
C GLN A 170 33.39 5.22 27.71
N PHE A 171 32.81 4.49 28.64
CA PHE A 171 31.41 4.45 28.93
C PHE A 171 31.16 4.49 30.43
N GLY A 172 30.14 5.20 30.87
CA GLY A 172 29.73 5.20 32.25
C GLY A 172 28.21 5.34 32.39
N PHE A 173 27.64 4.70 33.38
CA PHE A 173 26.20 4.80 33.62
C PHE A 173 25.82 4.45 35.04
N TYR A 174 24.64 4.89 35.45
CA TYR A 174 23.95 4.27 36.57
C TYR A 174 22.54 3.84 36.18
N LYS A 175 22.06 2.80 36.84
CA LYS A 175 20.73 2.27 36.67
C LYS A 175 20.21 1.71 37.99
N ARG A 176 19.10 2.26 38.49
CA ARG A 176 18.35 1.64 39.56
C ARG A 176 17.43 0.57 38.97
N LEU A 177 17.58 -0.66 39.41
CA LEU A 177 16.75 -1.77 38.95
C LEU A 177 15.28 -1.55 39.35
N ARG A 178 14.37 -2.39 38.78
CA ARG A 178 12.92 -2.28 39.00
C ARG A 178 12.36 -0.91 38.57
N SER A 179 12.63 -0.55 37.28
CA SER A 179 12.11 0.68 36.65
C SER A 179 12.53 2.01 37.29
N GLY A 180 13.50 1.99 38.19
CA GLY A 180 14.06 3.22 38.76
C GLY A 180 14.88 4.03 37.73
N PRO A 181 15.41 5.18 38.16
CA PRO A 181 16.12 6.10 37.29
C PRO A 181 17.37 5.49 36.67
N MET A 182 17.69 5.94 35.45
CA MET A 182 18.91 5.65 34.73
C MET A 182 19.54 6.93 34.18
N ARG A 183 20.85 6.91 34.01
CA ARG A 183 21.63 7.97 33.37
C ARG A 183 22.81 7.35 32.65
N ILE A 184 23.24 7.94 31.55
CA ILE A 184 24.54 7.67 30.93
C ILE A 184 25.41 8.90 31.17
N TYR A 185 26.55 8.69 31.78
CA TYR A 185 27.56 9.73 32.00
C TYR A 185 28.20 10.13 30.64
N PRO A 186 28.89 11.26 30.56
CA PRO A 186 29.65 11.60 29.37
C PRO A 186 30.56 10.45 28.95
N SER A 187 30.30 9.93 27.78
CA SER A 187 30.92 8.72 27.21
C SER A 187 31.39 9.04 25.80
N TRP A 188 32.44 8.39 25.37
CA TRP A 188 33.00 8.60 24.04
C TRP A 188 33.51 7.32 23.40
N GLY A 189 33.67 7.33 22.08
CA GLY A 189 34.28 6.26 21.32
C GLY A 189 35.01 6.79 20.10
N HIS A 190 36.23 6.28 19.88
CA HIS A 190 37.05 6.57 18.70
C HIS A 190 37.40 5.24 18.03
N ILE A 191 36.82 5.00 16.86
CA ILE A 191 36.97 3.76 16.10
C ILE A 191 37.60 4.09 14.75
N GLY A 192 38.75 3.49 14.47
CA GLY A 192 39.41 3.55 13.17
C GLY A 192 39.10 2.35 12.31
N GLN A 193 39.44 2.46 11.01
CA GLN A 193 39.21 1.41 10.01
C GLN A 193 37.77 0.88 10.01
N VAL A 194 36.83 1.79 10.19
CA VAL A 194 35.41 1.46 10.27
C VAL A 194 34.92 0.87 8.96
N ARG A 195 34.29 -0.30 9.06
CA ARG A 195 33.45 -0.90 8.03
C ARG A 195 32.01 -0.95 8.53
N LEU A 196 31.11 -0.38 7.75
CA LEU A 196 29.68 -0.35 8.05
C LEU A 196 28.95 -1.29 7.09
N ARG A 197 28.31 -2.31 7.64
CA ARG A 197 27.51 -3.28 6.89
C ARG A 197 26.05 -3.29 7.34
N MET A 198 25.13 -3.44 6.41
CA MET A 198 23.72 -3.66 6.68
C MET A 198 23.27 -4.93 5.93
N GLY A 199 22.96 -5.98 6.66
CA GLY A 199 22.82 -7.32 6.10
C GLY A 199 24.14 -7.78 5.46
N GLU A 200 24.06 -8.24 4.20
CA GLU A 200 25.22 -8.69 3.42
C GLU A 200 25.99 -7.54 2.73
N HIS A 201 25.50 -6.30 2.81
CA HIS A 201 26.06 -5.18 2.05
C HIS A 201 26.95 -4.29 2.90
N GLU A 202 28.13 -4.01 2.39
CA GLU A 202 29.06 -3.03 2.94
C GLU A 202 28.74 -1.67 2.35
N TRP A 203 28.42 -0.68 3.20
CA TRP A 203 28.06 0.68 2.81
C TRP A 203 29.20 1.68 2.96
N LEU A 204 30.14 1.37 3.88
CA LEU A 204 31.29 2.24 4.17
C LEU A 204 32.47 1.37 4.57
N ARG A 205 33.66 1.77 4.11
CA ARG A 205 34.96 1.15 4.41
C ARG A 205 35.99 2.19 4.72
N GLU A 206 37.06 1.73 5.37
CA GLU A 206 38.22 2.57 5.71
C GLU A 206 37.80 3.83 6.46
N GLY A 207 36.72 3.73 7.25
CA GLY A 207 36.17 4.87 7.94
C GLY A 207 36.85 5.17 9.26
N ARG A 208 36.53 6.38 9.78
CA ARG A 208 36.82 6.82 11.13
C ARG A 208 35.55 7.32 11.77
N LEU A 209 35.25 6.81 12.95
CA LEU A 209 34.11 7.20 13.76
C LEU A 209 34.58 7.78 15.08
N ASP A 210 34.23 9.03 15.35
CA ASP A 210 34.36 9.68 16.65
C ASP A 210 32.96 10.00 17.17
N ALA A 211 32.64 9.52 18.38
CA ALA A 211 31.31 9.71 18.97
C ALA A 211 31.43 10.10 20.43
N ASP A 212 30.71 11.17 20.81
CA ASP A 212 30.47 11.55 22.19
C ASP A 212 28.99 11.39 22.50
N PHE A 213 28.63 10.82 23.63
CA PHE A 213 27.24 10.70 24.00
C PHE A 213 27.03 10.74 25.51
N SER A 214 25.88 11.25 25.91
CA SER A 214 25.41 11.23 27.29
C SER A 214 23.88 11.18 27.31
N MET A 215 23.31 10.80 28.45
CA MET A 215 21.87 10.76 28.61
C MET A 215 21.48 11.29 29.98
N ASP A 216 20.58 12.27 30.00
CA ASP A 216 20.07 12.87 31.22
C ASP A 216 19.33 11.84 32.11
N PRO A 217 19.32 12.03 33.44
CA PRO A 217 18.60 11.17 34.34
C PRO A 217 17.10 11.09 33.96
N HIS A 218 16.58 9.87 33.85
CA HIS A 218 15.14 9.66 33.62
C HIS A 218 14.68 8.30 34.12
N THR A 219 13.39 8.21 34.41
CA THR A 219 12.72 6.94 34.69
C THR A 219 12.03 6.39 33.44
N ARG A 220 11.59 5.14 33.48
CA ARG A 220 10.82 4.55 32.38
C ARG A 220 9.50 5.30 32.13
N ALA A 221 8.86 5.82 33.15
CA ALA A 221 7.63 6.60 33.01
C ALA A 221 7.86 7.92 32.24
N GLN A 222 9.04 8.52 32.38
CA GLN A 222 9.38 9.78 31.71
C GLN A 222 9.87 9.60 30.28
N ALA A 223 10.48 8.45 29.94
CA ALA A 223 10.94 8.18 28.59
C ALA A 223 11.06 6.68 28.28
N GLN A 224 10.43 6.24 27.20
CA GLN A 224 10.49 4.85 26.74
C GLN A 224 10.85 4.78 25.25
N GLY A 225 11.57 3.72 24.85
CA GLY A 225 11.90 3.47 23.44
C GLY A 225 12.58 4.70 22.80
N VAL A 226 11.99 5.20 21.72
CA VAL A 226 12.50 6.35 20.95
C VAL A 226 12.48 7.66 21.76
N GLN A 227 11.56 7.80 22.73
CA GLN A 227 11.49 9.00 23.60
C GLN A 227 12.77 9.21 24.44
N LYS A 228 13.57 8.18 24.62
CA LYS A 228 14.88 8.32 25.29
C LYS A 228 15.84 9.25 24.54
N LEU A 229 15.65 9.40 23.24
CA LEU A 229 16.41 10.34 22.43
C LEU A 229 16.20 11.80 22.88
N ASP A 230 15.02 12.12 23.44
CA ASP A 230 14.73 13.45 24.01
C ASP A 230 15.54 13.73 25.31
N LYS A 231 16.25 12.71 25.83
CA LYS A 231 17.14 12.79 26.99
C LYS A 231 18.61 12.65 26.64
N THR A 232 18.93 12.49 25.33
CA THR A 232 20.31 12.26 24.88
C THR A 232 20.96 13.51 24.31
N LEU A 233 22.29 13.57 24.50
CA LEU A 233 23.19 14.43 23.79
C LEU A 233 24.17 13.52 23.04
N ILE A 234 24.23 13.66 21.71
CA ILE A 234 25.14 12.85 20.87
C ILE A 234 25.88 13.80 19.94
N ARG A 235 27.17 13.62 19.82
CA ARG A 235 27.98 14.15 18.74
C ARG A 235 28.59 12.98 17.99
N LEU A 236 28.43 12.99 16.70
CA LEU A 236 28.90 11.94 15.80
C LEU A 236 29.69 12.55 14.67
N ARG A 237 30.93 12.11 14.49
CA ARG A 237 31.73 12.45 13.31
C ARG A 237 32.14 11.15 12.63
N LEU A 238 31.69 10.99 11.39
CA LEU A 238 31.98 9.80 10.57
C LEU A 238 32.59 10.26 9.27
N LEU A 239 33.79 9.77 8.99
CA LEU A 239 34.50 9.96 7.73
C LEU A 239 34.75 8.58 7.14
N GLY A 240 34.74 8.44 5.82
CA GLY A 240 35.10 7.17 5.18
C GLY A 240 34.77 7.11 3.70
N ASN A 241 35.14 5.99 3.11
CA ASN A 241 34.85 5.71 1.70
C ASN A 241 33.53 4.93 1.61
N THR A 242 32.58 5.46 0.84
CA THR A 242 31.31 4.77 0.58
C THR A 242 31.50 3.76 -0.53
N THR A 243 30.61 2.77 -0.59
CA THR A 243 30.53 1.88 -1.75
C THR A 243 29.59 2.44 -2.80
N GLY A 244 29.74 2.00 -4.04
CA GLY A 244 28.79 2.31 -5.11
C GLY A 244 27.39 1.79 -4.79
N LEU A 245 26.38 2.39 -5.38
CA LEU A 245 24.98 2.03 -5.24
C LEU A 245 24.43 1.50 -6.55
N ALA A 246 23.67 0.42 -6.51
CA ALA A 246 22.90 -0.08 -7.63
C ALA A 246 21.43 -0.18 -7.25
N LEU A 247 20.56 0.30 -8.13
CA LEU A 247 19.13 0.13 -7.98
C LEU A 247 18.76 -1.30 -8.35
N GLN A 248 18.26 -2.07 -7.40
CA GLN A 248 17.82 -3.45 -7.56
C GLN A 248 16.41 -3.63 -7.01
N ARG A 249 15.82 -4.79 -7.23
CA ARG A 249 14.54 -5.17 -6.61
C ARG A 249 14.77 -6.10 -5.41
N ASP A 250 14.00 -5.90 -4.36
CA ASP A 250 13.95 -6.88 -3.25
C ASP A 250 13.09 -8.10 -3.64
N SER A 251 13.02 -9.09 -2.74
CA SER A 251 12.22 -10.30 -2.95
C SER A 251 10.71 -10.04 -3.12
N ARG A 252 10.24 -8.84 -2.79
CA ARG A 252 8.86 -8.38 -2.97
C ARG A 252 8.70 -7.48 -4.19
N GLY A 253 9.75 -7.36 -5.03
CA GLY A 253 9.76 -6.54 -6.23
C GLY A 253 9.88 -5.03 -5.99
N ARG A 254 10.15 -4.58 -4.75
CA ARG A 254 10.29 -3.15 -4.42
C ARG A 254 11.68 -2.65 -4.81
N PRO A 255 11.80 -1.43 -5.36
CA PRO A 255 13.10 -0.85 -5.66
C PRO A 255 13.88 -0.60 -4.38
N VAL A 256 15.10 -1.07 -4.31
CA VAL A 256 16.02 -0.88 -3.20
C VAL A 256 17.42 -0.57 -3.73
N PHE A 257 18.12 0.33 -3.05
CA PHE A 257 19.52 0.55 -3.35
C PHE A 257 20.36 -0.52 -2.63
N ARG A 258 21.29 -1.09 -3.38
CA ARG A 258 22.27 -2.04 -2.84
C ARG A 258 23.68 -1.58 -3.13
N ALA A 259 24.61 -1.99 -2.28
CA ALA A 259 26.03 -1.72 -2.50
C ALA A 259 26.49 -2.36 -3.83
N ALA A 260 27.25 -1.60 -4.61
CA ALA A 260 27.87 -2.00 -5.87
C ALA A 260 29.34 -1.67 -5.88
N THR A 261 30.01 -1.92 -7.02
CA THR A 261 31.41 -1.56 -7.20
C THR A 261 31.58 -0.04 -7.31
N GLY A 262 32.75 0.46 -6.93
CA GLY A 262 33.09 1.87 -6.92
C GLY A 262 33.12 2.46 -5.52
N THR A 263 33.72 3.63 -5.39
CA THR A 263 33.90 4.32 -4.11
C THR A 263 33.53 5.78 -4.22
N GLY A 264 32.84 6.28 -3.22
CA GLY A 264 32.58 7.70 -2.97
C GLY A 264 33.10 8.09 -1.60
N LYS A 265 32.56 9.11 -0.99
CA LYS A 265 32.97 9.65 0.30
C LYS A 265 31.78 9.92 1.21
N ALA A 266 31.96 9.68 2.50
CA ALA A 266 31.07 10.12 3.56
C ALA A 266 31.82 11.09 4.48
N ASP A 267 31.22 12.24 4.77
CA ASP A 267 31.63 13.20 5.78
C ASP A 267 30.39 13.63 6.56
N ILE A 268 30.27 13.17 7.80
CA ILE A 268 29.14 13.42 8.67
C ILE A 268 29.65 14.03 9.96
N ASP A 269 29.19 15.22 10.31
CA ASP A 269 29.37 15.86 11.63
C ASP A 269 27.98 16.23 12.15
N ALA A 270 27.39 15.35 12.92
CA ALA A 270 26.04 15.47 13.43
C ALA A 270 26.04 15.65 14.95
N ARG A 271 25.27 16.61 15.43
CA ARG A 271 25.06 16.87 16.86
C ARG A 271 23.57 16.71 17.17
N TRP A 272 23.28 15.75 18.03
CA TRP A 272 21.93 15.47 18.49
C TRP A 272 21.73 16.02 19.90
N VAL A 273 20.77 16.91 20.06
CA VAL A 273 20.47 17.54 21.34
C VAL A 273 18.99 17.36 21.67
N ARG A 274 18.71 16.49 22.64
CA ARG A 274 17.37 16.27 23.18
C ARG A 274 16.31 16.02 22.12
N GLY A 275 16.59 15.12 21.20
CA GLY A 275 15.62 14.70 20.17
C GLY A 275 15.73 15.47 18.85
N GLU A 276 16.60 16.48 18.75
CA GLU A 276 16.76 17.31 17.56
C GLU A 276 18.21 17.37 17.10
N LEU A 277 18.42 17.56 15.81
CA LEU A 277 19.74 17.91 15.30
C LEU A 277 20.05 19.37 15.65
N ALA A 278 21.23 19.62 16.17
CA ALA A 278 21.67 20.97 16.50
C ALA A 278 22.07 21.75 15.24
N PRO A 279 21.91 23.11 15.25
CA PRO A 279 22.44 23.94 14.19
C PRO A 279 23.93 23.70 13.95
N GLY A 280 24.36 23.74 12.68
CA GLY A 280 25.71 23.42 12.25
C GLY A 280 25.99 21.92 12.10
N SER A 281 24.99 21.04 12.34
CA SER A 281 25.08 19.63 11.92
C SER A 281 25.08 19.56 10.39
N ARG A 282 25.95 18.69 9.84
CA ARG A 282 26.08 18.51 8.41
C ARG A 282 26.38 17.04 8.09
N ALA A 283 25.93 16.61 6.94
CA ALA A 283 26.30 15.32 6.37
C ALA A 283 26.45 15.46 4.86
N GLN A 284 27.51 14.87 4.32
CA GLN A 284 27.68 14.68 2.90
C GLN A 284 27.93 13.20 2.64
N TRP A 285 27.22 12.65 1.67
CA TRP A 285 27.36 11.28 1.22
C TRP A 285 27.43 11.27 -0.30
N THR A 286 28.58 10.92 -0.86
CA THR A 286 28.72 10.69 -2.29
C THR A 286 28.91 9.21 -2.55
N ALA A 287 28.32 8.70 -3.62
CA ALA A 287 28.51 7.31 -4.02
C ALA A 287 28.32 7.16 -5.54
N PRO A 288 29.14 6.36 -6.22
CA PRO A 288 28.85 5.94 -7.58
C PRO A 288 27.50 5.25 -7.63
N LEU A 289 26.65 5.64 -8.58
CA LEU A 289 25.31 5.12 -8.78
C LEU A 289 25.26 4.36 -10.10
N LEU A 290 24.82 3.12 -10.04
CA LEU A 290 24.58 2.32 -11.25
C LEU A 290 23.08 2.35 -11.55
N GLY A 291 22.71 3.09 -12.58
CA GLY A 291 21.38 3.08 -13.18
C GLY A 291 21.30 2.11 -14.34
N VAL A 292 20.13 2.01 -14.96
CA VAL A 292 19.91 1.21 -16.17
C VAL A 292 19.21 2.09 -17.21
N ASP A 293 19.68 2.07 -18.44
CA ASP A 293 19.02 2.77 -19.55
C ASP A 293 17.75 2.04 -20.03
N PRO A 294 16.98 2.61 -20.96
CA PRO A 294 15.80 1.96 -21.53
C PRO A 294 16.06 0.59 -22.16
N THR A 295 17.30 0.29 -22.55
CA THR A 295 17.69 -0.98 -23.18
C THR A 295 18.22 -2.00 -22.16
N GLY A 296 18.33 -1.62 -20.88
CA GLY A 296 18.87 -2.47 -19.82
C GLY A 296 20.38 -2.35 -19.63
N GLN A 297 21.05 -1.44 -20.36
CA GLN A 297 22.49 -1.20 -20.21
C GLN A 297 22.78 -0.39 -18.94
N PRO A 298 23.84 -0.72 -18.20
CA PRO A 298 24.20 0.01 -16.99
C PRO A 298 24.67 1.42 -17.33
N LEU A 299 24.08 2.42 -16.68
CA LEU A 299 24.46 3.83 -16.77
C LEU A 299 25.18 4.22 -15.48
N PRO A 300 26.47 4.56 -15.54
CA PRO A 300 27.19 5.07 -14.38
C PRO A 300 26.77 6.51 -14.08
N GLY A 301 26.55 6.80 -12.81
CA GLY A 301 26.27 8.13 -12.28
C GLY A 301 26.97 8.31 -10.94
N GLU A 302 26.85 9.49 -10.35
CA GLU A 302 27.31 9.78 -9.00
C GLU A 302 26.15 10.42 -8.22
N LEU A 303 25.82 9.84 -7.07
CA LEU A 303 24.86 10.40 -6.14
C LEU A 303 25.61 11.26 -5.11
N ASP A 304 25.26 12.54 -4.99
CA ASP A 304 25.71 13.45 -3.93
C ASP A 304 24.50 13.85 -3.09
N VAL A 305 24.50 13.48 -1.81
CA VAL A 305 23.47 13.84 -0.84
C VAL A 305 24.10 14.70 0.25
N ARG A 306 23.54 15.88 0.47
CA ARG A 306 23.99 16.82 1.49
C ARG A 306 22.84 17.15 2.45
N LEU A 307 23.13 17.10 3.73
CA LEU A 307 22.27 17.57 4.80
C LEU A 307 22.97 18.71 5.53
N ASN A 308 22.29 19.83 5.68
CA ASN A 308 22.70 20.94 6.52
C ASN A 308 21.56 21.29 7.48
N VAL A 309 21.92 21.69 8.69
CA VAL A 309 20.96 22.05 9.74
C VAL A 309 21.23 23.44 10.25
N ASP A 310 20.23 24.29 10.11
CA ASP A 310 20.19 25.62 10.76
C ASP A 310 18.98 25.70 11.72
N GLN A 311 17.94 26.42 11.38
CA GLN A 311 16.63 26.38 12.06
C GLN A 311 15.77 25.23 11.57
N ASP A 312 16.08 24.75 10.37
CA ASP A 312 15.41 23.66 9.66
C ASP A 312 16.41 22.62 9.16
N LEU A 313 15.91 21.53 8.59
CA LEU A 313 16.75 20.54 7.91
C LEU A 313 16.75 20.89 6.41
N HIS A 314 17.90 21.10 5.83
CA HIS A 314 18.10 21.28 4.39
C HIS A 314 18.73 20.03 3.82
N VAL A 315 18.06 19.40 2.87
CA VAL A 315 18.53 18.20 2.18
C VAL A 315 18.64 18.48 0.69
N GLN A 316 19.83 18.34 0.17
CA GLN A 316 20.10 18.39 -1.26
C GLN A 316 20.51 17.00 -1.74
N ALA A 317 19.95 16.55 -2.83
CA ALA A 317 20.33 15.28 -3.47
C ALA A 317 20.50 15.52 -4.98
N LYS A 318 21.69 15.20 -5.49
CA LYS A 318 22.03 15.41 -6.90
C LYS A 318 22.57 14.14 -7.54
N VAL A 319 22.08 13.88 -8.75
CA VAL A 319 22.64 12.90 -9.67
C VAL A 319 22.81 13.64 -11.00
N PRO A 320 24.01 14.09 -11.37
CA PRO A 320 24.23 14.80 -12.62
C PRO A 320 23.99 13.87 -13.82
N GLY A 321 23.23 14.33 -14.81
CA GLY A 321 23.00 13.62 -16.06
C GLY A 321 24.13 13.88 -17.04
N ALA A 322 24.68 12.84 -17.62
CA ALA A 322 25.76 12.93 -18.60
C ALA A 322 25.28 13.06 -20.06
N ALA A 323 23.98 12.75 -20.33
CA ALA A 323 23.38 12.79 -21.67
C ALA A 323 21.88 13.13 -21.59
N PRO A 324 21.24 13.52 -22.72
CA PRO A 324 19.80 13.87 -22.73
C PRO A 324 18.86 12.79 -22.16
N ASP A 325 19.22 11.53 -22.35
CA ASP A 325 18.44 10.37 -21.87
C ASP A 325 18.98 9.76 -20.56
N ALA A 326 20.03 10.36 -19.98
CA ALA A 326 20.60 9.90 -18.72
C ALA A 326 19.65 10.14 -17.56
N LEU A 327 19.74 9.26 -16.58
CA LEU A 327 19.09 9.46 -15.29
C LEU A 327 19.75 10.63 -14.58
N TRP A 328 18.95 11.58 -14.12
CA TRP A 328 19.43 12.69 -13.33
C TRP A 328 18.43 13.08 -12.26
N LEU A 329 18.92 13.68 -11.20
CA LEU A 329 18.11 14.18 -10.08
C LEU A 329 18.76 15.46 -9.56
N ASP A 330 17.96 16.46 -9.31
CA ASP A 330 18.32 17.65 -8.51
C ASP A 330 17.17 17.92 -7.55
N ALA A 331 17.40 17.68 -6.28
CA ALA A 331 16.43 17.88 -5.21
C ALA A 331 17.01 18.82 -4.17
N ASP A 332 16.27 19.88 -3.83
CA ASP A 332 16.55 20.80 -2.76
C ASP A 332 15.31 20.92 -1.87
N LEU A 333 15.38 20.28 -0.71
CA LEU A 333 14.26 20.16 0.21
C LEU A 333 14.62 20.74 1.57
N ARG A 334 13.71 21.55 2.08
CA ARG A 334 13.72 22.08 3.45
C ARG A 334 12.59 21.42 4.25
N PHE A 335 12.92 20.88 5.40
CA PHE A 335 11.95 20.29 6.33
C PHE A 335 11.85 21.19 7.56
N ALA A 336 10.67 21.72 7.85
CA ALA A 336 10.46 22.64 8.97
C ALA A 336 10.82 21.97 10.32
N GLY A 337 11.67 22.66 11.11
CA GLY A 337 12.21 22.18 12.37
C GLY A 337 13.31 21.12 12.21
N ARG A 338 13.96 20.76 13.31
CA ARG A 338 15.21 19.97 13.36
C ARG A 338 15.03 18.54 13.85
N ARG A 339 13.80 18.12 14.15
CA ARG A 339 13.51 16.78 14.64
C ARG A 339 13.49 15.78 13.48
N VAL A 340 14.36 14.77 13.54
CA VAL A 340 14.39 13.67 12.57
C VAL A 340 13.74 12.44 13.19
N PRO A 341 12.70 11.85 12.58
CA PRO A 341 12.09 10.63 13.05
C PRO A 341 13.02 9.43 12.81
N VAL A 342 13.17 8.57 13.81
CA VAL A 342 14.07 7.41 13.71
C VAL A 342 13.44 6.24 12.92
N ARG A 343 12.11 6.18 12.83
CA ARG A 343 11.39 5.06 12.22
C ARG A 343 10.34 5.45 11.19
N ASP A 344 9.69 6.58 11.37
CA ASP A 344 8.60 7.05 10.52
C ASP A 344 9.03 8.27 9.73
N PHE A 345 9.83 8.04 8.68
CA PHE A 345 10.27 9.10 7.77
C PHE A 345 9.11 9.76 7.01
N ALA A 346 7.96 9.07 6.88
CA ALA A 346 6.77 9.65 6.27
C ALA A 346 6.25 10.87 7.03
N SER A 347 6.51 10.95 8.33
CA SER A 347 6.19 12.13 9.16
C SER A 347 6.97 13.40 8.79
N LEU A 348 8.03 13.29 7.99
CA LEU A 348 8.75 14.45 7.42
C LEU A 348 7.98 15.07 6.25
N VAL A 349 7.19 14.30 5.51
CA VAL A 349 6.51 14.79 4.30
C VAL A 349 5.67 16.04 4.55
N PRO A 350 4.82 16.15 5.59
CA PRO A 350 4.05 17.37 5.83
C PRO A 350 4.89 18.61 6.16
N ARG A 351 6.17 18.42 6.47
CA ARG A 351 7.12 19.47 6.84
C ARG A 351 8.04 19.85 5.67
N ALA A 352 7.95 19.11 4.56
CA ALA A 352 8.79 19.30 3.38
C ALA A 352 8.33 20.50 2.55
N SER A 353 9.27 21.35 2.15
CA SER A 353 9.08 22.39 1.14
C SER A 353 10.34 22.48 0.30
N GLY A 354 10.21 22.80 -0.99
CA GLY A 354 11.36 22.89 -1.87
C GLY A 354 11.04 22.44 -3.29
N HIS A 355 12.07 22.06 -4.01
CA HIS A 355 12.02 21.72 -5.42
C HIS A 355 12.68 20.37 -5.67
N VAL A 356 12.07 19.53 -6.47
CA VAL A 356 12.61 18.25 -6.92
C VAL A 356 12.41 18.15 -8.42
N GLN A 357 13.49 18.05 -9.15
CA GLN A 357 13.44 17.84 -10.59
C GLN A 357 14.33 16.67 -10.97
N GLY A 358 13.93 15.94 -12.00
CA GLY A 358 14.73 14.81 -12.46
C GLY A 358 14.04 13.92 -13.44
N ARG A 359 14.83 13.06 -14.05
CA ARG A 359 14.38 11.97 -14.91
C ARG A 359 14.93 10.66 -14.35
N TRP A 360 14.04 9.74 -14.07
CA TRP A 360 14.43 8.47 -13.48
C TRP A 360 13.64 7.31 -14.07
N ARG A 361 14.35 6.29 -14.52
CA ARG A 361 13.71 5.04 -14.93
C ARG A 361 13.55 4.14 -13.71
N PHE A 362 12.33 3.79 -13.42
CA PHE A 362 11.99 2.84 -12.37
C PHE A 362 11.79 1.46 -12.98
N ALA A 363 12.41 0.45 -12.40
CA ALA A 363 12.19 -0.94 -12.74
C ALA A 363 10.79 -1.43 -12.34
N SER A 364 10.09 -0.72 -11.46
CA SER A 364 8.67 -0.89 -11.15
C SER A 364 8.08 0.44 -10.75
N LEU A 365 6.89 0.75 -11.25
CA LEU A 365 6.09 1.91 -10.85
C LEU A 365 5.10 1.58 -9.70
N ASP A 366 5.17 0.38 -9.11
CA ASP A 366 4.31 -0.04 -7.99
C ASP A 366 4.39 0.90 -6.78
N TRP A 367 5.53 1.58 -6.60
CA TRP A 367 5.70 2.57 -5.53
C TRP A 367 4.74 3.76 -5.64
N ILE A 368 4.32 4.12 -6.86
CA ILE A 368 3.33 5.17 -7.09
C ILE A 368 1.99 4.77 -6.46
N THR A 369 1.61 3.50 -6.55
CA THR A 369 0.40 3.00 -5.88
C THR A 369 0.50 3.08 -4.36
N GLY A 370 1.70 2.94 -3.81
CA GLY A 370 1.98 3.12 -2.38
C GLY A 370 1.76 4.55 -1.88
N LEU A 371 1.86 5.56 -2.75
CA LEU A 371 1.53 6.94 -2.42
C LEU A 371 0.01 7.15 -2.24
N PHE A 372 -0.80 6.22 -2.77
CA PHE A 372 -2.25 6.25 -2.71
C PHE A 372 -2.81 5.00 -2.00
N PRO A 373 -2.55 4.78 -0.70
CA PRO A 373 -2.90 3.52 -0.01
C PRO A 373 -4.40 3.20 0.02
N ARG A 374 -5.25 4.19 -0.30
CA ARG A 374 -6.71 4.02 -0.40
C ARG A 374 -7.19 3.69 -1.82
N ALA A 375 -6.34 3.83 -2.83
CA ALA A 375 -6.66 3.50 -4.21
C ALA A 375 -6.30 2.03 -4.53
N LYS A 376 -6.84 1.08 -3.77
CA LYS A 376 -6.62 -0.36 -3.98
C LYS A 376 -7.01 -0.88 -5.36
N TRP A 377 -7.80 -0.11 -6.08
CA TRP A 377 -8.25 -0.38 -7.43
C TRP A 377 -7.19 -0.09 -8.51
N LEU A 378 -6.19 0.77 -8.19
CA LEU A 378 -5.11 1.10 -9.11
C LEU A 378 -3.90 0.21 -8.80
N GLN A 379 -3.50 -0.62 -9.75
CA GLN A 379 -2.26 -1.37 -9.72
C GLN A 379 -1.45 -0.96 -10.94
N LEU A 380 -0.41 -0.18 -10.74
CA LEU A 380 0.58 0.08 -11.77
C LEU A 380 1.61 -1.04 -11.70
N ARG A 381 1.76 -1.77 -12.78
CA ARG A 381 2.78 -2.81 -12.93
C ARG A 381 3.61 -2.47 -14.16
N GLY A 382 4.90 -2.67 -14.04
CA GLY A 382 5.82 -2.45 -15.15
C GLY A 382 6.89 -1.44 -14.81
N GLU A 383 7.88 -1.37 -15.67
CA GLU A 383 8.94 -0.38 -15.63
C GLU A 383 8.54 0.85 -16.43
N GLY A 384 9.09 2.00 -16.08
CA GLY A 384 8.82 3.24 -16.80
C GLY A 384 9.78 4.36 -16.38
N THR A 385 9.91 5.35 -17.24
CA THR A 385 10.64 6.57 -16.97
C THR A 385 9.69 7.63 -16.41
N VAL A 386 10.09 8.30 -15.35
CA VAL A 386 9.37 9.44 -14.76
C VAL A 386 10.21 10.68 -14.96
N ASP A 387 9.65 11.69 -15.63
CA ASP A 387 10.15 13.05 -15.70
C ASP A 387 9.38 13.87 -14.66
N ALA A 388 10.07 14.51 -13.75
CA ALA A 388 9.45 15.30 -12.70
C ALA A 388 10.12 16.65 -12.54
N ASP A 389 9.30 17.68 -12.39
CA ASP A 389 9.65 19.02 -11.95
C ASP A 389 8.58 19.42 -10.92
N VAL A 390 8.91 19.25 -9.64
CA VAL A 390 7.92 19.26 -8.57
C VAL A 390 8.27 20.31 -7.54
N GLN A 391 7.38 21.28 -7.38
CA GLN A 391 7.40 22.23 -6.27
C GLN A 391 6.60 21.67 -5.10
N VAL A 392 7.21 21.62 -3.93
CA VAL A 392 6.58 21.11 -2.70
C VAL A 392 6.43 22.26 -1.70
N ARG A 393 5.25 22.40 -1.10
CA ARG A 393 4.98 23.32 0.01
C ARG A 393 4.24 22.61 1.12
N ALA A 394 4.84 22.54 2.30
CA ALA A 394 4.29 21.84 3.46
C ALA A 394 3.79 20.42 3.13
N GLY A 395 4.57 19.69 2.34
CA GLY A 395 4.28 18.30 1.94
C GLY A 395 3.23 18.14 0.83
N GLN A 396 2.77 19.22 0.24
CA GLN A 396 1.81 19.22 -0.86
C GLN A 396 2.47 19.67 -2.16
N LEU A 397 2.01 19.14 -3.27
CA LEU A 397 2.40 19.61 -4.59
C LEU A 397 1.89 21.04 -4.77
N ALA A 398 2.75 21.94 -5.16
CA ALA A 398 2.42 23.34 -5.40
C ALA A 398 2.27 23.62 -6.91
N ALA A 399 1.63 24.73 -7.23
CA ALA A 399 1.50 25.22 -8.60
C ALA A 399 2.85 25.33 -9.29
N GLY A 400 2.89 24.96 -10.58
CA GLY A 400 4.09 24.80 -11.37
C GLY A 400 4.68 23.39 -11.31
N SER A 401 4.16 22.49 -10.45
CA SER A 401 4.58 21.09 -10.45
C SER A 401 4.11 20.37 -11.71
N HIS A 402 5.02 19.59 -12.29
CA HIS A 402 4.77 18.78 -13.47
C HIS A 402 5.44 17.41 -13.31
N VAL A 403 4.69 16.33 -13.60
CA VAL A 403 5.23 14.96 -13.61
C VAL A 403 4.72 14.26 -14.85
N ARG A 404 5.63 13.77 -15.66
CA ARG A 404 5.33 13.05 -16.89
C ARG A 404 5.86 11.63 -16.86
N VAL A 405 5.02 10.70 -17.26
CA VAL A 405 5.39 9.31 -17.54
C VAL A 405 5.06 9.04 -19.00
N PRO A 406 6.05 9.12 -19.92
CA PRO A 406 5.79 9.12 -21.35
C PRO A 406 5.32 7.78 -21.91
N ASP A 407 5.75 6.67 -21.33
CA ASP A 407 5.30 5.34 -21.71
C ASP A 407 5.43 4.37 -20.53
N VAL A 408 4.38 3.64 -20.25
CA VAL A 408 4.34 2.62 -19.21
C VAL A 408 3.32 1.54 -19.54
N ALA A 409 3.68 0.29 -19.28
CA ALA A 409 2.70 -0.79 -19.26
C ALA A 409 1.83 -0.65 -18.01
N ALA A 410 0.60 -0.22 -18.18
CA ALA A 410 -0.35 0.01 -17.10
C ALA A 410 -1.36 -1.13 -17.02
N SER A 411 -1.67 -1.55 -15.80
CA SER A 411 -2.80 -2.41 -15.49
C SER A 411 -3.57 -1.78 -14.34
N ALA A 412 -4.86 -1.53 -14.56
CA ALA A 412 -5.75 -1.02 -13.53
C ALA A 412 -6.91 -1.98 -13.35
N GLN A 413 -7.38 -2.09 -12.12
CA GLN A 413 -8.54 -2.90 -11.80
C GLN A 413 -9.65 -1.98 -11.29
N VAL A 414 -10.73 -1.90 -12.05
CA VAL A 414 -11.91 -1.11 -11.71
C VAL A 414 -13.12 -2.01 -11.69
N MET A 415 -13.82 -2.06 -10.57
CA MET A 415 -14.90 -3.02 -10.33
C MET A 415 -14.42 -4.48 -10.54
N ALA A 416 -15.13 -5.29 -11.30
CA ALA A 416 -14.72 -6.65 -11.65
C ALA A 416 -13.97 -6.73 -13.00
N THR A 417 -13.43 -5.60 -13.48
CA THR A 417 -12.82 -5.46 -14.81
C THR A 417 -11.35 -5.06 -14.69
N ARG A 418 -10.50 -5.66 -15.51
CA ARG A 418 -9.09 -5.31 -15.65
C ARG A 418 -8.89 -4.51 -16.93
N PHE A 419 -8.25 -3.37 -16.78
CA PHE A 419 -7.70 -2.55 -17.84
C PHE A 419 -6.23 -2.88 -18.02
N GLN A 420 -5.79 -3.13 -19.22
CA GLN A 420 -4.38 -3.37 -19.55
C GLN A 420 -4.01 -2.61 -20.82
N GLY A 421 -2.81 -2.05 -20.85
CA GLY A 421 -2.34 -1.37 -22.06
C GLY A 421 -1.05 -0.61 -21.85
N SER A 422 -0.62 0.07 -22.92
CA SER A 422 0.46 1.06 -22.90
C SER A 422 -0.16 2.43 -22.65
N ALA A 423 0.33 3.12 -21.63
CA ALA A 423 -0.21 4.40 -21.18
C ALA A 423 0.88 5.45 -21.03
N SER A 424 0.53 6.71 -21.29
CA SER A 424 1.27 7.87 -20.82
C SER A 424 0.45 8.60 -19.76
N ALA A 425 1.11 9.28 -18.84
CA ALA A 425 0.48 10.08 -17.82
C ALA A 425 1.19 11.43 -17.69
N ASP A 426 0.41 12.48 -17.49
CA ASP A 426 0.86 13.85 -17.26
C ASP A 426 0.10 14.42 -16.07
N LEU A 427 0.83 14.79 -15.04
CA LEU A 427 0.31 15.47 -13.86
C LEU A 427 0.84 16.89 -13.86
N HIS A 428 -0.03 17.86 -13.77
CA HIS A 428 0.34 19.26 -13.53
C HIS A 428 -0.52 19.86 -12.40
N VAL A 429 0.04 20.86 -11.74
CA VAL A 429 -0.62 21.55 -10.63
C VAL A 429 -0.74 23.04 -10.95
N GLU A 430 -1.94 23.54 -10.94
CA GLU A 430 -2.27 24.96 -11.10
C GLU A 430 -2.69 25.58 -9.76
N ALA A 431 -2.60 26.88 -9.61
CA ALA A 431 -3.18 27.58 -8.49
C ALA A 431 -4.53 28.15 -8.86
N ALA A 432 -5.54 27.96 -8.03
CA ALA A 432 -6.79 28.68 -8.10
C ALA A 432 -6.63 30.14 -7.65
N GLU A 433 -7.61 30.99 -7.91
CA GLU A 433 -7.62 32.41 -7.49
C GLU A 433 -7.50 32.57 -5.95
N ASP A 434 -8.04 31.62 -5.19
CA ASP A 434 -7.96 31.57 -3.72
C ASP A 434 -6.62 30.98 -3.20
N GLY A 435 -5.68 30.65 -4.09
CA GLY A 435 -4.40 30.02 -3.76
C GLY A 435 -4.46 28.49 -3.52
N THR A 436 -5.62 27.87 -3.68
CA THR A 436 -5.76 26.41 -3.58
C THR A 436 -5.01 25.72 -4.72
N GLN A 437 -4.30 24.66 -4.41
CA GLN A 437 -3.57 23.86 -5.41
C GLN A 437 -4.52 22.89 -6.11
N LEU A 438 -4.55 22.92 -7.43
CA LEU A 438 -5.42 22.13 -8.28
C LEU A 438 -4.61 21.13 -9.12
N PRO A 439 -4.31 19.93 -8.61
CA PRO A 439 -3.70 18.90 -9.41
C PRO A 439 -4.66 18.38 -10.46
N THR A 440 -4.16 18.29 -11.69
CA THR A 440 -4.84 17.67 -12.83
C THR A 440 -3.96 16.55 -13.36
N LEU A 441 -4.51 15.34 -13.43
CA LEU A 441 -3.86 14.17 -14.01
C LEU A 441 -4.55 13.84 -15.34
N ALA A 442 -3.81 13.90 -16.43
CA ALA A 442 -4.22 13.40 -17.74
C ALA A 442 -3.51 12.07 -18.02
N MET A 443 -4.26 11.04 -18.31
CA MET A 443 -3.74 9.73 -18.69
C MET A 443 -4.30 9.35 -20.06
N GLN A 444 -3.43 8.89 -20.94
CA GLN A 444 -3.79 8.41 -22.26
C GLN A 444 -3.25 7.00 -22.46
N MET A 445 -4.15 6.06 -22.75
CA MET A 445 -3.77 4.71 -23.14
C MET A 445 -3.82 4.59 -24.66
N GLN A 446 -2.64 4.46 -25.27
CA GLN A 446 -2.51 4.32 -26.73
C GLN A 446 -3.14 3.02 -27.24
N ARG A 447 -3.05 1.95 -26.47
CA ARG A 447 -3.75 0.68 -26.66
C ARG A 447 -4.29 0.21 -25.33
N PHE A 448 -5.52 -0.26 -25.33
CA PHE A 448 -6.13 -0.79 -24.12
C PHE A 448 -6.97 -2.03 -24.40
N VAL A 449 -7.04 -2.90 -23.42
CA VAL A 449 -7.90 -4.08 -23.38
C VAL A 449 -8.68 -4.07 -22.06
N LEU A 450 -9.98 -4.22 -22.15
CA LEU A 450 -10.87 -4.44 -21.01
C LEU A 450 -11.30 -5.89 -20.99
N ALA A 451 -11.07 -6.57 -19.88
CA ALA A 451 -11.51 -7.95 -19.68
C ALA A 451 -12.05 -8.16 -18.26
N ALA A 452 -12.85 -9.19 -18.06
CA ALA A 452 -13.23 -9.62 -16.73
C ALA A 452 -12.00 -10.14 -15.96
N LEU A 453 -11.99 -9.98 -14.63
CA LEU A 453 -10.90 -10.52 -13.80
C LEU A 453 -10.82 -12.04 -13.84
N ASP A 454 -11.95 -12.70 -13.91
CA ASP A 454 -12.12 -14.16 -13.95
C ASP A 454 -11.98 -14.74 -15.36
N ALA A 455 -11.96 -13.89 -16.40
CA ALA A 455 -11.83 -14.31 -17.80
C ALA A 455 -10.93 -13.32 -18.58
N PRO A 456 -9.64 -13.20 -18.22
CA PRO A 456 -8.74 -12.21 -18.81
C PRO A 456 -8.48 -12.41 -20.31
N ASP A 457 -8.64 -13.64 -20.79
CA ASP A 457 -8.44 -14.00 -22.21
C ASP A 457 -9.67 -13.73 -23.10
N LYS A 458 -10.77 -13.25 -22.50
CA LYS A 458 -12.01 -12.89 -23.22
C LYS A 458 -12.28 -11.40 -23.06
N PRO A 459 -11.63 -10.56 -23.86
CA PRO A 459 -11.80 -9.12 -23.75
C PRO A 459 -13.24 -8.68 -24.07
N TYR A 460 -13.76 -7.77 -23.28
CA TYR A 460 -15.01 -7.06 -23.57
C TYR A 460 -14.81 -6.05 -24.68
N VAL A 461 -13.72 -5.27 -24.56
CA VAL A 461 -13.42 -4.15 -25.44
C VAL A 461 -11.90 -4.09 -25.64
N GLU A 462 -11.49 -3.86 -26.87
CA GLU A 462 -10.13 -3.56 -27.27
C GLU A 462 -10.12 -2.27 -28.07
N GLY A 463 -9.23 -1.36 -27.75
CA GLY A 463 -9.24 -0.07 -28.42
C GLY A 463 -7.93 0.69 -28.34
N ASN A 464 -7.98 1.85 -28.96
CA ASN A 464 -6.89 2.81 -28.93
C ASN A 464 -7.41 4.14 -28.38
N ASP A 465 -6.49 4.96 -27.86
CA ASP A 465 -6.74 6.34 -27.44
C ASP A 465 -7.84 6.46 -26.35
N LEU A 466 -7.73 5.64 -25.30
CA LEU A 466 -8.53 5.88 -24.10
C LEU A 466 -7.90 7.02 -23.30
N ARG A 467 -8.68 8.03 -22.98
CA ARG A 467 -8.27 9.20 -22.19
C ARG A 467 -9.00 9.25 -20.88
N LEU A 468 -8.25 9.44 -19.81
CA LEU A 468 -8.77 9.70 -18.47
C LEU A 468 -8.16 11.00 -17.95
N THR A 469 -9.00 11.98 -17.69
CA THR A 469 -8.59 13.22 -17.02
C THR A 469 -9.19 13.25 -15.63
N LEU A 470 -8.37 13.44 -14.60
CA LEU A 470 -8.78 13.62 -13.21
C LEU A 470 -8.39 15.02 -12.77
N ARG A 471 -9.34 15.80 -12.30
CA ARG A 471 -9.15 17.17 -11.84
C ARG A 471 -9.63 17.33 -10.41
N THR A 472 -8.80 17.89 -9.56
CA THR A 472 -9.18 18.19 -8.17
C THR A 472 -9.90 19.53 -8.13
N LEU A 473 -11.03 19.59 -7.44
CA LEU A 473 -11.79 20.81 -7.21
C LEU A 473 -11.19 21.65 -6.08
N PRO A 474 -11.41 22.98 -6.07
CA PRO A 474 -11.03 23.86 -4.98
C PRO A 474 -11.59 23.35 -3.64
N GLY A 475 -10.78 23.34 -2.61
CA GLY A 475 -11.12 22.89 -1.25
C GLY A 475 -9.88 22.49 -0.47
N LYS A 476 -10.00 22.27 0.85
CA LYS A 476 -8.83 21.82 1.65
C LYS A 476 -8.46 20.38 1.26
N PRO A 477 -7.40 20.18 0.46
CA PRO A 477 -6.99 18.84 0.08
C PRO A 477 -6.37 18.15 1.28
N SER A 478 -7.02 17.10 1.77
CA SER A 478 -6.36 16.11 2.59
C SER A 478 -6.31 14.81 1.79
N ALA A 479 -5.28 14.01 1.96
CA ALA A 479 -5.18 12.69 1.34
C ALA A 479 -6.41 11.79 1.63
N ALA A 480 -7.15 12.11 2.71
CA ALA A 480 -8.39 11.46 3.07
C ALA A 480 -9.58 11.93 2.20
N HIS A 481 -9.54 13.14 1.65
CA HIS A 481 -10.65 13.77 0.92
C HIS A 481 -10.42 13.86 -0.60
N LEU A 482 -9.25 13.48 -1.11
CA LEU A 482 -8.95 13.51 -2.55
C LEU A 482 -10.06 12.87 -3.40
N ARG A 483 -10.61 11.74 -2.95
CA ARG A 483 -11.71 11.07 -3.64
C ARG A 483 -13.00 11.91 -3.68
N GLN A 484 -13.26 12.69 -2.64
CA GLN A 484 -14.47 13.53 -2.51
C GLN A 484 -14.34 14.86 -3.24
N THR A 485 -13.14 15.23 -3.68
CA THR A 485 -12.83 16.50 -4.34
C THR A 485 -12.32 16.33 -5.78
N THR A 486 -12.24 15.10 -6.29
CA THR A 486 -11.72 14.83 -7.63
C THR A 486 -12.85 14.50 -8.59
N GLN A 487 -12.94 15.26 -9.67
CA GLN A 487 -13.77 14.96 -10.83
C GLN A 487 -12.97 14.21 -11.87
N GLY A 488 -13.63 13.34 -12.64
CA GLY A 488 -13.01 12.59 -13.71
C GLY A 488 -13.77 12.70 -15.02
N HIS A 489 -13.05 12.55 -16.12
CA HIS A 489 -13.62 12.44 -17.46
C HIS A 489 -12.91 11.30 -18.20
N LEU A 490 -13.66 10.25 -18.54
CA LEU A 490 -13.20 9.08 -19.28
C LEU A 490 -13.79 9.07 -20.68
N VAL A 491 -12.94 9.05 -21.69
CA VAL A 491 -13.36 9.03 -23.10
C VAL A 491 -12.62 7.94 -23.86
N PHE A 492 -13.34 7.15 -24.61
CA PHE A 492 -12.79 6.28 -25.65
C PHE A 492 -13.74 6.23 -26.85
N ARG A 493 -13.21 6.04 -28.02
CA ARG A 493 -13.99 6.05 -29.27
C ARG A 493 -13.66 4.85 -30.12
N ASP A 494 -14.70 4.32 -30.78
CA ASP A 494 -14.59 3.29 -31.81
C ASP A 494 -13.76 2.05 -31.39
N ALA A 495 -13.85 1.70 -30.12
CA ALA A 495 -13.18 0.52 -29.59
C ALA A 495 -13.87 -0.76 -30.07
N ARG A 496 -13.12 -1.76 -30.45
CA ARG A 496 -13.63 -3.04 -30.94
C ARG A 496 -14.21 -3.86 -29.79
N VAL A 497 -15.36 -4.45 -30.00
CA VAL A 497 -15.96 -5.52 -29.22
C VAL A 497 -15.72 -6.84 -29.96
N PRO A 498 -14.75 -7.66 -29.54
CA PRO A 498 -14.36 -8.85 -30.32
C PRO A 498 -15.45 -9.91 -30.39
N ASP A 499 -16.18 -10.11 -29.30
CA ASP A 499 -17.22 -11.12 -29.18
C ASP A 499 -18.34 -10.64 -28.23
N LEU A 500 -19.54 -10.50 -28.75
CA LEU A 500 -20.71 -10.10 -27.98
C LEU A 500 -21.10 -11.13 -26.90
N ARG A 501 -20.72 -12.41 -27.04
CA ARG A 501 -20.99 -13.44 -26.04
C ARG A 501 -20.35 -13.15 -24.69
N ALA A 502 -19.30 -12.33 -24.67
CA ALA A 502 -18.66 -11.90 -23.42
C ALA A 502 -19.64 -11.12 -22.50
N TYR A 503 -20.68 -10.53 -23.06
CA TYR A 503 -21.69 -9.77 -22.32
C TYR A 503 -22.84 -10.64 -21.78
N ASN A 504 -22.92 -11.93 -22.17
CA ASN A 504 -23.97 -12.84 -21.71
C ASN A 504 -24.03 -12.98 -20.19
N ARG A 505 -22.92 -12.77 -19.50
CA ARG A 505 -22.88 -12.78 -18.03
C ARG A 505 -23.73 -11.68 -17.37
N TYR A 506 -24.11 -10.65 -18.14
CA TYR A 506 -24.94 -9.52 -17.70
C TYR A 506 -26.37 -9.61 -18.21
N LEU A 507 -26.71 -10.65 -18.97
CA LEU A 507 -28.01 -10.86 -19.54
C LEU A 507 -28.71 -12.03 -18.85
N PRO A 508 -30.06 -12.05 -18.81
CA PRO A 508 -30.84 -13.20 -18.39
C PRO A 508 -30.71 -14.29 -19.47
N GLN A 509 -29.65 -15.09 -19.42
CA GLN A 509 -29.19 -15.98 -20.50
C GLN A 509 -30.26 -16.98 -20.98
N GLN A 510 -31.21 -17.31 -20.15
CA GLN A 510 -32.32 -18.18 -20.55
C GLN A 510 -33.34 -17.47 -21.44
N GLN A 511 -33.44 -16.12 -21.25
CA GLN A 511 -34.44 -15.30 -21.95
C GLN A 511 -33.82 -14.46 -23.07
N LEU A 512 -32.59 -13.98 -22.87
CA LEU A 512 -31.87 -13.15 -23.85
C LEU A 512 -30.39 -13.48 -23.80
N ARG A 513 -29.80 -13.83 -24.93
CA ARG A 513 -28.36 -14.07 -25.03
C ARG A 513 -27.81 -13.75 -26.42
N PHE A 514 -26.58 -13.37 -26.48
CA PHE A 514 -25.80 -13.32 -27.71
C PHE A 514 -25.29 -14.70 -28.07
N GLU A 515 -25.56 -15.15 -29.26
CA GLU A 515 -25.02 -16.40 -29.81
C GLU A 515 -23.72 -16.16 -30.58
N GLY A 516 -23.46 -14.92 -30.99
CA GLY A 516 -22.26 -14.50 -31.68
C GLY A 516 -22.36 -13.07 -32.19
N GLY A 517 -21.29 -12.64 -32.84
CA GLY A 517 -21.17 -11.32 -33.41
C GLY A 517 -20.07 -10.50 -32.77
N SER A 518 -19.70 -9.44 -33.45
CA SER A 518 -18.70 -8.46 -32.98
C SER A 518 -19.26 -7.06 -33.17
N GLY A 519 -18.61 -6.09 -32.55
CA GLY A 519 -19.10 -4.70 -32.64
C GLY A 519 -18.02 -3.68 -32.35
N ARG A 520 -18.49 -2.44 -32.18
CA ARG A 520 -17.71 -1.30 -31.75
C ARG A 520 -18.40 -0.59 -30.60
N ALA A 521 -17.62 -0.01 -29.71
CA ALA A 521 -18.13 0.73 -28.56
C ALA A 521 -17.39 2.05 -28.43
N SER A 522 -18.13 3.09 -28.01
CA SER A 522 -17.59 4.40 -27.61
C SER A 522 -18.15 4.77 -26.25
N GLY A 523 -17.36 5.43 -25.43
CA GLY A 523 -17.76 5.89 -24.09
C GLY A 523 -17.26 7.29 -23.82
N ASP A 524 -18.15 8.08 -23.19
CA ASP A 524 -17.86 9.43 -22.68
C ASP A 524 -18.54 9.54 -21.33
N LEU A 525 -17.74 9.47 -20.24
CA LEU A 525 -18.23 9.34 -18.88
C LEU A 525 -17.64 10.44 -18.01
N GLN A 526 -18.49 11.22 -17.35
CA GLN A 526 -18.11 12.21 -16.37
C GLN A 526 -18.28 11.63 -14.96
N LEU A 527 -17.17 11.57 -14.23
CA LEU A 527 -17.11 11.09 -12.86
C LEU A 527 -17.21 12.28 -11.89
N LEU A 528 -18.18 12.23 -11.00
CA LEU A 528 -18.35 13.21 -9.92
C LEU A 528 -17.34 12.99 -8.79
N PRO A 529 -17.16 13.98 -7.92
CA PRO A 529 -16.47 13.79 -6.65
C PRO A 529 -17.07 12.61 -5.85
N GLY A 530 -16.22 11.70 -5.42
CA GLY A 530 -16.68 10.43 -4.82
C GLY A 530 -16.52 9.23 -5.75
N GLY A 531 -16.44 9.49 -7.06
CA GLY A 531 -16.26 8.48 -8.09
C GLY A 531 -17.56 7.98 -8.70
N ASP A 532 -18.69 8.67 -8.44
CA ASP A 532 -19.98 8.36 -9.05
C ASP A 532 -20.04 8.95 -10.47
N ILE A 533 -20.85 8.33 -11.34
CA ILE A 533 -21.08 8.86 -12.69
C ILE A 533 -22.14 9.96 -12.60
N GLY A 534 -21.78 11.18 -12.93
CA GLY A 534 -22.72 12.30 -13.03
C GLY A 534 -23.54 12.21 -14.30
N GLU A 535 -22.85 12.18 -15.41
CA GLU A 535 -23.40 12.02 -16.75
C GLU A 535 -22.49 11.13 -17.57
N GLY A 536 -23.07 10.34 -18.48
CA GLY A 536 -22.30 9.50 -19.35
C GLY A 536 -23.07 9.06 -20.58
N ARG A 537 -22.35 8.81 -21.65
CA ARG A 537 -22.89 8.24 -22.88
C ARG A 537 -22.07 7.04 -23.29
N VAL A 538 -22.75 5.91 -23.50
CA VAL A 538 -22.14 4.69 -24.02
C VAL A 538 -22.85 4.31 -25.30
N GLN A 539 -22.09 4.25 -26.39
CA GLN A 539 -22.61 3.87 -27.70
C GLN A 539 -22.02 2.50 -28.08
N VAL A 540 -22.87 1.62 -28.55
CA VAL A 540 -22.50 0.28 -29.03
C VAL A 540 -23.11 0.09 -30.41
N GLN A 541 -22.34 -0.42 -31.35
CA GLN A 541 -22.78 -0.79 -32.69
C GLN A 541 -22.26 -2.18 -33.01
N ALA A 542 -23.16 -3.08 -33.39
CA ALA A 542 -22.80 -4.42 -33.80
C ALA A 542 -23.48 -4.75 -35.12
N GLN A 543 -22.74 -5.33 -36.03
CA GLN A 543 -23.26 -5.76 -37.33
C GLN A 543 -23.46 -7.28 -37.32
N ALA A 544 -24.56 -7.72 -37.92
CA ALA A 544 -24.91 -9.13 -38.04
C ALA A 544 -24.81 -9.90 -36.72
N ALA A 545 -25.15 -9.23 -35.60
CA ALA A 545 -25.21 -9.86 -34.28
C ALA A 545 -26.22 -11.02 -34.29
N GLN A 546 -25.83 -12.13 -33.68
CA GLN A 546 -26.68 -13.29 -33.51
C GLN A 546 -27.21 -13.29 -32.08
N LEU A 547 -28.52 -13.25 -31.92
CA LEU A 547 -29.19 -13.20 -30.63
C LEU A 547 -30.26 -14.29 -30.54
N SER A 548 -30.53 -14.70 -29.32
CA SER A 548 -31.70 -15.50 -29.00
C SER A 548 -32.51 -14.79 -27.94
N ALA A 549 -33.79 -14.54 -28.20
CA ALA A 549 -34.72 -13.96 -27.25
C ALA A 549 -35.94 -14.87 -27.07
N ALA A 550 -36.20 -15.28 -25.81
CA ALA A 550 -37.31 -16.19 -25.47
C ALA A 550 -37.41 -17.43 -26.37
N GLY A 551 -36.26 -17.99 -26.79
CA GLY A 551 -36.17 -19.15 -27.67
C GLY A 551 -36.25 -18.84 -29.18
N ILE A 552 -36.39 -17.59 -29.57
CA ILE A 552 -36.39 -17.18 -30.98
C ILE A 552 -34.97 -16.71 -31.32
N ALA A 553 -34.34 -17.40 -32.28
CA ALA A 553 -33.04 -16.97 -32.80
C ALA A 553 -33.24 -15.93 -33.91
N PHE A 554 -32.47 -14.85 -33.84
CA PHE A 554 -32.47 -13.79 -34.86
C PHE A 554 -31.08 -13.23 -35.12
N ARG A 555 -30.91 -12.69 -36.31
CA ARG A 555 -29.67 -12.06 -36.73
C ARG A 555 -29.97 -10.67 -37.25
N GLY A 556 -29.20 -9.69 -36.85
CA GLY A 556 -29.41 -8.31 -37.30
C GLY A 556 -28.33 -7.37 -36.81
N ASP A 557 -28.45 -6.10 -37.19
CA ASP A 557 -27.59 -5.04 -36.69
C ASP A 557 -28.20 -4.44 -35.43
N VAL A 558 -27.35 -4.26 -34.42
CA VAL A 558 -27.73 -3.70 -33.12
C VAL A 558 -27.01 -2.35 -32.96
N ALA A 559 -27.74 -1.31 -32.63
CA ALA A 559 -27.16 -0.05 -32.18
C ALA A 559 -27.79 0.35 -30.85
N ALA A 560 -26.94 0.67 -29.87
CA ALA A 560 -27.38 1.17 -28.57
C ALA A 560 -26.70 2.51 -28.29
N ASP A 561 -27.48 3.50 -27.85
CA ASP A 561 -27.02 4.80 -27.38
C ASP A 561 -27.58 5.00 -25.97
N LEU A 562 -26.76 4.63 -24.99
CA LEU A 562 -27.12 4.60 -23.58
C LEU A 562 -26.67 5.91 -22.92
N GLN A 563 -27.61 6.63 -22.36
CA GLN A 563 -27.36 7.84 -21.59
C GLN A 563 -27.48 7.50 -20.10
N LEU A 564 -26.33 7.52 -19.44
CA LEU A 564 -26.20 7.26 -18.00
C LEU A 564 -26.38 8.58 -17.25
N ARG A 565 -27.26 8.60 -16.26
CA ARG A 565 -27.41 9.72 -15.35
C ARG A 565 -27.41 9.20 -13.92
N HIS A 566 -26.69 9.91 -13.03
CA HIS A 566 -26.65 9.59 -11.60
C HIS A 566 -26.34 8.10 -11.31
N GLY A 567 -25.14 7.67 -11.68
CA GLY A 567 -24.68 6.30 -11.42
C GLY A 567 -23.79 6.19 -10.19
N GLU A 568 -24.14 5.32 -9.25
CA GLU A 568 -23.31 4.97 -8.11
C GLU A 568 -22.38 3.79 -8.49
N LEU A 569 -21.12 4.10 -8.83
CA LEU A 569 -20.14 3.07 -9.24
C LEU A 569 -19.90 2.01 -8.16
N LYS A 570 -19.98 2.39 -6.88
CA LYS A 570 -19.76 1.47 -5.77
C LYS A 570 -20.90 0.45 -5.68
N GLU A 571 -22.12 0.90 -5.83
CA GLU A 571 -23.34 0.10 -5.74
C GLU A 571 -23.77 -0.43 -7.11
N ARG A 572 -23.08 -0.01 -8.20
CA ARG A 572 -23.31 -0.41 -9.60
C ARG A 572 -24.73 -0.09 -10.10
N ASN A 573 -25.36 0.92 -9.50
CA ASN A 573 -26.66 1.42 -9.87
C ASN A 573 -26.53 2.54 -10.88
N PHE A 574 -27.35 2.49 -11.96
CA PHE A 574 -27.34 3.50 -13.00
C PHE A 574 -28.76 3.85 -13.41
N SER A 575 -29.01 5.13 -13.67
CA SER A 575 -30.20 5.60 -14.34
C SER A 575 -29.96 5.67 -15.86
N LEU A 576 -30.90 5.19 -16.65
CA LEU A 576 -30.83 5.09 -18.14
C LEU A 576 -31.98 5.90 -18.77
N ASP A 577 -31.92 7.22 -18.66
CA ASP A 577 -32.98 8.08 -19.19
C ASP A 577 -32.68 8.47 -20.63
N THR A 578 -33.71 8.50 -21.49
CA THR A 578 -33.59 8.86 -22.90
C THR A 578 -32.65 7.98 -23.74
N SER A 579 -32.34 6.79 -23.25
CA SER A 579 -31.49 5.81 -23.96
C SER A 579 -32.24 5.17 -25.11
N VAL A 580 -31.53 4.86 -26.19
CA VAL A 580 -32.11 4.31 -27.43
C VAL A 580 -31.40 3.01 -27.79
N ILE A 581 -32.19 1.98 -28.09
CA ILE A 581 -31.68 0.68 -28.62
C ILE A 581 -32.40 0.44 -29.96
N GLU A 582 -31.66 0.19 -31.00
CA GLU A 582 -32.16 -0.07 -32.35
C GLU A 582 -31.70 -1.44 -32.83
N LEU A 583 -32.65 -2.16 -33.39
CA LEU A 583 -32.44 -3.38 -34.18
C LEU A 583 -32.75 -3.08 -35.63
N ARG A 584 -31.84 -3.38 -36.52
CA ARG A 584 -32.01 -3.11 -37.96
C ARG A 584 -31.67 -4.37 -38.76
N ASN A 585 -32.24 -4.50 -39.95
CA ASN A 585 -31.99 -5.61 -40.86
C ASN A 585 -32.14 -6.99 -40.18
N VAL A 586 -33.10 -7.10 -39.27
CA VAL A 586 -33.30 -8.32 -38.49
C VAL A 586 -33.93 -9.41 -39.37
N SER A 587 -33.34 -10.56 -39.37
CA SER A 587 -33.92 -11.81 -39.92
C SER A 587 -34.17 -12.83 -38.80
N PHE A 588 -35.33 -13.43 -38.79
CA PHE A 588 -35.74 -14.49 -37.89
C PHE A 588 -36.70 -15.46 -38.56
N THR A 589 -36.73 -16.69 -38.08
CA THR A 589 -37.69 -17.67 -38.52
C THR A 589 -38.96 -17.56 -37.67
N GLY A 590 -40.04 -17.19 -38.29
CA GLY A 590 -41.33 -17.18 -37.61
C GLY A 590 -41.83 -18.55 -37.20
N ASN A 591 -42.85 -18.61 -36.35
CA ASN A 591 -43.47 -19.88 -35.92
C ASN A 591 -44.13 -20.68 -37.04
N ASP A 592 -44.41 -20.04 -38.15
CA ASP A 592 -44.91 -20.63 -39.40
C ASP A 592 -43.81 -21.27 -40.24
N GLY A 593 -42.55 -21.24 -39.76
CA GLY A 593 -41.39 -21.75 -40.45
C GLY A 593 -40.87 -20.89 -41.59
N ARG A 594 -41.46 -19.71 -41.79
CA ARG A 594 -41.02 -18.77 -42.82
C ARG A 594 -39.94 -17.86 -42.30
N GLU A 595 -38.87 -17.66 -43.06
CA GLU A 595 -37.86 -16.66 -42.79
C GLU A 595 -38.41 -15.29 -43.10
N ARG A 596 -38.34 -14.40 -42.10
CA ARG A 596 -38.73 -12.98 -42.23
C ARG A 596 -37.48 -12.16 -42.13
N GLY A 597 -37.23 -11.32 -43.12
CA GLY A 597 -36.10 -10.42 -43.21
C GLY A 597 -36.49 -8.96 -43.23
N GLY A 598 -35.51 -8.09 -42.96
CA GLY A 598 -35.69 -6.66 -42.97
C GLY A 598 -36.58 -6.12 -41.86
N TRP A 599 -36.78 -6.91 -40.77
CA TRP A 599 -37.50 -6.40 -39.62
C TRP A 599 -36.63 -5.40 -38.86
N TRP A 600 -37.24 -4.44 -38.23
CA TRP A 600 -36.57 -3.45 -37.41
C TRP A 600 -37.40 -3.08 -36.19
N ALA A 601 -36.73 -2.66 -35.14
CA ALA A 601 -37.34 -2.09 -33.95
C ALA A 601 -36.43 -1.03 -33.34
N ARG A 602 -37.05 -0.01 -32.76
CA ARG A 602 -36.39 1.03 -31.98
C ARG A 602 -37.05 1.15 -30.63
N ALA A 603 -36.29 0.87 -29.58
CA ALA A 603 -36.71 1.04 -28.19
C ALA A 603 -36.12 2.35 -27.64
N VAL A 604 -36.98 3.18 -27.07
CA VAL A 604 -36.59 4.37 -26.32
C VAL A 604 -36.90 4.12 -24.85
N ILE A 605 -35.91 4.20 -24.02
CA ILE A 605 -36.02 4.11 -22.57
C ILE A 605 -36.31 5.52 -22.06
N ASP A 606 -37.54 5.81 -21.65
CA ASP A 606 -37.92 7.14 -21.16
C ASP A 606 -37.39 7.36 -19.75
N ARG A 607 -37.52 6.36 -18.89
CA ARG A 607 -36.95 6.28 -17.55
C ARG A 607 -36.53 4.84 -17.32
N GLY A 608 -35.29 4.63 -16.91
CA GLY A 608 -34.77 3.31 -16.64
C GLY A 608 -33.80 3.30 -15.47
N ARG A 609 -33.83 2.23 -14.70
CA ARG A 609 -32.88 1.94 -13.64
C ARG A 609 -32.28 0.56 -13.85
N THR A 610 -30.98 0.48 -13.68
CA THR A 610 -30.29 -0.81 -13.73
C THR A 610 -29.33 -0.97 -12.57
N ASP A 611 -29.21 -2.19 -12.03
CA ASP A 611 -28.18 -2.61 -11.09
C ASP A 611 -27.34 -3.70 -11.78
N TRP A 612 -26.04 -3.42 -11.97
CA TRP A 612 -25.08 -4.35 -12.58
C TRP A 612 -24.52 -5.38 -11.58
N THR A 613 -25.04 -5.41 -10.38
CA THR A 613 -24.65 -6.49 -9.46
C THR A 613 -25.38 -7.76 -9.91
N PRO A 614 -24.67 -8.85 -10.25
CA PRO A 614 -25.37 -10.11 -10.54
C PRO A 614 -26.16 -10.60 -9.30
N PRO A 615 -27.44 -10.93 -9.47
CA PRO A 615 -28.23 -10.85 -10.70
C PRO A 615 -28.57 -9.42 -11.13
N VAL A 616 -28.35 -9.12 -12.42
CA VAL A 616 -28.61 -7.78 -12.97
C VAL A 616 -30.11 -7.46 -12.89
N LEU A 617 -30.43 -6.30 -12.34
CA LEU A 617 -31.79 -5.77 -12.36
C LEU A 617 -31.91 -4.69 -13.39
N PHE A 618 -32.98 -4.72 -14.17
CA PHE A 618 -33.36 -3.65 -15.10
C PHE A 618 -34.86 -3.37 -14.96
N ASP A 619 -35.23 -2.14 -14.73
CA ASP A 619 -36.62 -1.69 -14.64
C ASP A 619 -36.77 -0.38 -15.44
N ALA A 620 -37.62 -0.39 -16.45
CA ALA A 620 -37.72 0.75 -17.35
C ALA A 620 -39.11 0.93 -17.98
N ASP A 621 -39.50 2.17 -18.15
CA ASP A 621 -40.59 2.57 -19.05
C ASP A 621 -40.04 2.71 -20.48
N VAL A 622 -40.53 1.91 -21.40
CA VAL A 622 -40.06 1.88 -22.79
C VAL A 622 -41.10 2.20 -23.80
N ARG A 623 -40.67 2.92 -24.86
CA ARG A 623 -41.45 3.07 -26.09
C ARG A 623 -40.77 2.31 -27.22
N LEU A 624 -41.54 1.58 -27.96
CA LEU A 624 -41.08 0.72 -29.06
C LEU A 624 -41.72 1.18 -30.35
N ASP A 625 -40.92 1.55 -31.33
CA ASP A 625 -41.33 1.67 -32.72
C ASP A 625 -40.83 0.45 -33.47
N MET A 626 -41.65 -0.26 -34.18
CA MET A 626 -41.27 -1.49 -34.89
C MET A 626 -42.02 -1.58 -36.23
N ARG A 627 -41.41 -2.37 -37.14
CA ARG A 627 -41.98 -2.61 -38.46
C ARG A 627 -43.36 -3.25 -38.37
N ASP A 628 -43.54 -4.20 -37.47
CA ASP A 628 -44.80 -4.93 -37.27
C ASP A 628 -44.77 -5.63 -35.91
N VAL A 629 -45.91 -6.10 -35.43
CA VAL A 629 -46.05 -6.79 -34.16
C VAL A 629 -45.67 -8.30 -34.24
N GLY A 630 -45.16 -8.75 -35.36
CA GLY A 630 -44.83 -10.18 -35.58
C GLY A 630 -43.90 -10.77 -34.56
N PHE A 631 -42.89 -10.05 -34.13
CA PHE A 631 -42.00 -10.47 -33.09
C PHE A 631 -42.69 -10.62 -31.71
N VAL A 632 -43.56 -9.65 -31.35
CA VAL A 632 -44.33 -9.72 -30.11
C VAL A 632 -45.27 -10.90 -30.12
N MET A 633 -45.95 -11.11 -31.26
CA MET A 633 -46.84 -12.26 -31.44
C MET A 633 -46.06 -13.57 -31.37
N ALA A 634 -44.84 -13.65 -31.89
CA ALA A 634 -43.99 -14.81 -31.82
C ALA A 634 -43.61 -15.21 -30.38
N LEU A 635 -43.46 -14.23 -29.45
CA LEU A 635 -43.25 -14.50 -28.02
C LEU A 635 -44.39 -15.28 -27.36
N TYR A 636 -45.64 -15.12 -27.87
CA TYR A 636 -46.84 -15.82 -27.37
C TYR A 636 -47.14 -17.11 -28.13
N ALA A 637 -46.54 -17.33 -29.27
CA ALA A 637 -46.84 -18.47 -30.14
C ALA A 637 -45.76 -19.53 -30.10
N GLN A 638 -46.09 -20.74 -29.65
CA GLN A 638 -45.27 -21.94 -29.90
C GLN A 638 -46.07 -22.82 -30.87
N LYS A 639 -46.01 -22.69 -32.20
CA LYS A 639 -46.73 -23.41 -33.26
C LYS A 639 -48.24 -23.14 -33.43
N ARG A 640 -48.59 -22.50 -34.54
CA ARG A 640 -49.87 -22.46 -35.31
C ARG A 640 -51.24 -22.40 -34.61
N ASP A 641 -51.35 -21.88 -33.40
CA ASP A 641 -52.62 -21.92 -32.68
C ASP A 641 -53.34 -20.57 -32.60
N PHE A 642 -53.04 -19.61 -33.49
CA PHE A 642 -53.77 -18.36 -33.57
C PHE A 642 -54.94 -18.43 -34.51
N PRO A 643 -56.09 -17.77 -34.22
CA PRO A 643 -57.11 -17.51 -35.21
C PRO A 643 -56.51 -16.81 -36.45
N LYS A 644 -56.90 -17.26 -37.64
CA LYS A 644 -56.34 -16.78 -38.92
C LYS A 644 -56.28 -15.25 -39.09
N TRP A 645 -57.21 -14.52 -38.47
CA TRP A 645 -57.21 -13.05 -38.56
C TRP A 645 -56.08 -12.40 -37.75
N ILE A 646 -55.52 -13.08 -36.77
CA ILE A 646 -54.38 -12.57 -36.00
C ILE A 646 -53.12 -12.55 -36.89
N ASP A 647 -52.98 -13.45 -37.86
CA ASP A 647 -51.88 -13.40 -38.83
C ASP A 647 -51.87 -12.05 -39.60
N ASN A 648 -53.02 -11.42 -39.80
CA ASN A 648 -53.14 -10.10 -40.43
C ASN A 648 -52.58 -8.98 -39.56
N LEU A 649 -52.43 -9.15 -38.23
CA LEU A 649 -51.81 -8.18 -37.36
C LEU A 649 -50.30 -8.09 -37.62
N VAL A 650 -49.68 -9.19 -38.07
CA VAL A 650 -48.25 -9.21 -38.40
C VAL A 650 -47.98 -8.34 -39.63
N ASP A 651 -48.90 -8.25 -40.57
CA ASP A 651 -48.75 -7.48 -41.79
C ASP A 651 -49.45 -6.07 -41.70
N ALA A 652 -49.82 -5.67 -40.49
CA ALA A 652 -50.55 -4.41 -40.27
C ALA A 652 -49.71 -3.13 -40.45
N GLY A 653 -48.41 -3.26 -40.70
CA GLY A 653 -47.48 -2.18 -40.91
C GLY A 653 -46.88 -1.62 -39.63
N GLU A 654 -46.20 -0.48 -39.73
CA GLU A 654 -45.48 0.13 -38.62
C GLU A 654 -46.34 0.30 -37.37
N THR A 655 -45.79 -0.14 -36.24
CA THR A 655 -46.50 -0.17 -34.98
C THR A 655 -45.72 0.54 -33.89
N LYS A 656 -46.42 1.36 -33.12
CA LYS A 656 -45.89 2.00 -31.92
C LYS A 656 -46.46 1.33 -30.69
N MET A 657 -45.61 0.97 -29.76
CA MET A 657 -45.97 0.31 -28.51
C MET A 657 -45.29 0.99 -27.34
N ALA A 658 -45.95 1.07 -26.20
CA ALA A 658 -45.34 1.55 -24.95
C ALA A 658 -45.72 0.62 -23.82
N GLY A 659 -44.82 0.48 -22.85
CA GLY A 659 -45.03 -0.38 -21.69
C GLY A 659 -43.85 -0.36 -20.74
N ARG A 660 -43.96 -1.18 -19.69
CA ARG A 660 -42.89 -1.31 -18.67
C ARG A 660 -42.23 -2.67 -18.79
N VAL A 661 -40.91 -2.64 -18.73
CA VAL A 661 -40.04 -3.82 -18.71
C VAL A 661 -39.35 -3.93 -17.36
N HIS A 662 -39.47 -5.06 -16.73
CA HIS A 662 -38.72 -5.39 -15.54
C HIS A 662 -38.05 -6.75 -15.73
N TRP A 663 -36.75 -6.79 -15.52
CA TRP A 663 -36.05 -8.05 -15.50
C TRP A 663 -35.14 -8.15 -14.28
N GLN A 664 -35.17 -9.31 -13.65
CA GLN A 664 -34.28 -9.65 -12.53
C GLN A 664 -34.04 -11.16 -12.58
N ASP A 665 -32.78 -11.59 -12.43
CA ASP A 665 -32.41 -12.99 -12.60
C ASP A 665 -32.88 -13.59 -13.93
N ASP A 666 -33.56 -14.73 -13.86
CA ASP A 666 -34.17 -15.40 -15.01
C ASP A 666 -35.63 -14.95 -15.28
N GLN A 667 -36.08 -13.92 -14.57
CA GLN A 667 -37.45 -13.42 -14.72
C GLN A 667 -37.47 -12.13 -15.57
N LEU A 668 -38.22 -12.17 -16.67
CA LEU A 668 -38.54 -11.00 -17.48
C LEU A 668 -40.04 -10.74 -17.40
N LEU A 669 -40.40 -9.54 -16.96
CA LEU A 669 -41.80 -9.05 -16.94
C LEU A 669 -41.95 -7.97 -17.97
N LEU A 670 -42.96 -8.14 -18.81
CA LEU A 670 -43.45 -7.11 -19.73
C LEU A 670 -44.86 -6.72 -19.26
N ASP A 671 -45.07 -5.48 -18.82
CA ASP A 671 -46.33 -5.06 -18.24
C ASP A 671 -46.86 -3.81 -18.94
N ASN A 672 -48.20 -3.75 -19.05
CA ASN A 672 -48.94 -2.63 -19.68
C ASN A 672 -48.45 -2.26 -21.09
N PHE A 673 -47.94 -3.24 -21.84
CA PHE A 673 -47.63 -2.99 -23.25
C PHE A 673 -48.91 -2.74 -24.06
N LYS A 674 -48.96 -1.58 -24.69
CA LYS A 674 -50.08 -1.15 -25.49
C LYS A 674 -49.60 -0.70 -26.88
N ALA A 675 -50.13 -1.34 -27.92
CA ALA A 675 -49.99 -0.91 -29.29
C ALA A 675 -51.38 -0.67 -29.88
N SER A 676 -51.59 0.46 -30.52
CA SER A 676 -52.87 0.78 -31.20
C SER A 676 -52.67 1.65 -32.45
N ASN A 677 -53.45 1.39 -33.49
CA ASN A 677 -53.58 2.25 -34.62
C ASN A 677 -55.06 2.20 -35.10
N ASP A 678 -55.38 2.85 -36.24
CA ASP A 678 -56.73 2.90 -36.78
C ASP A 678 -57.37 1.57 -37.11
N ARG A 679 -56.58 0.46 -37.14
CA ARG A 679 -57.00 -0.86 -37.56
C ARG A 679 -56.99 -1.90 -36.43
N PHE A 680 -56.11 -1.72 -35.43
CA PHE A 680 -55.95 -2.69 -34.37
C PHE A 680 -55.62 -2.08 -33.00
N ASP A 681 -55.93 -2.81 -31.94
CA ASP A 681 -55.47 -2.63 -30.60
C ASP A 681 -54.83 -3.93 -30.11
N VAL A 682 -53.63 -3.88 -29.57
CA VAL A 682 -52.93 -4.99 -28.88
C VAL A 682 -52.53 -4.53 -27.51
N LEU A 683 -52.86 -5.34 -26.49
CA LEU A 683 -52.45 -5.15 -25.10
C LEU A 683 -51.79 -6.42 -24.64
N ALA A 684 -50.64 -6.28 -23.96
CA ALA A 684 -49.83 -7.46 -23.54
C ALA A 684 -49.32 -7.30 -22.12
N ARG A 685 -49.39 -8.38 -21.38
CA ARG A 685 -48.70 -8.60 -20.10
C ARG A 685 -48.07 -9.97 -20.18
N LEU A 686 -46.78 -10.09 -19.93
CA LEU A 686 -46.06 -11.34 -20.09
C LEU A 686 -45.00 -11.49 -18.96
N ARG A 687 -45.00 -12.64 -18.33
CA ARG A 687 -43.95 -13.09 -17.40
C ARG A 687 -43.25 -14.28 -18.03
N LEU A 688 -41.94 -14.16 -18.18
CA LEU A 688 -41.04 -15.23 -18.59
C LEU A 688 -40.18 -15.63 -17.41
N HIS A 689 -40.23 -16.90 -17.00
CA HIS A 689 -39.44 -17.44 -15.89
C HIS A 689 -39.16 -18.91 -16.14
N ASP A 690 -37.93 -19.38 -15.99
CA ASP A 690 -37.53 -20.79 -16.14
C ASP A 690 -38.10 -21.49 -17.40
N LYS A 691 -38.07 -20.82 -18.53
CA LYS A 691 -38.67 -21.27 -19.81
C LYS A 691 -40.21 -21.37 -19.80
N ARG A 692 -40.86 -20.97 -18.71
CA ARG A 692 -42.33 -20.88 -18.65
C ARG A 692 -42.77 -19.48 -19.07
N GLN A 693 -43.97 -19.47 -19.68
CA GLN A 693 -44.59 -18.23 -20.13
C GLN A 693 -45.96 -18.12 -19.47
N ASP A 694 -46.16 -17.06 -18.69
CA ASP A 694 -47.42 -16.73 -18.05
C ASP A 694 -47.81 -15.30 -18.46
N GLY A 695 -49.11 -15.09 -18.71
CA GLY A 695 -49.53 -13.74 -19.04
C GLY A 695 -50.86 -13.66 -19.75
N SER A 696 -51.18 -12.43 -20.21
CA SER A 696 -52.40 -12.15 -20.92
C SER A 696 -52.12 -11.25 -22.13
N LEU A 697 -52.74 -11.60 -23.24
CA LEU A 697 -52.71 -10.82 -24.48
C LEU A 697 -54.15 -10.52 -24.89
N TYR A 698 -54.43 -9.29 -25.29
CA TYR A 698 -55.65 -8.88 -25.98
C TYR A 698 -55.30 -8.36 -27.36
N ALA A 699 -55.98 -8.79 -28.34
CA ALA A 699 -55.86 -8.31 -29.72
C ALA A 699 -57.22 -7.99 -30.33
N LYS A 700 -57.34 -6.86 -31.04
CA LYS A 700 -58.49 -6.44 -31.74
C LYS A 700 -58.11 -6.03 -33.17
N TRP A 701 -58.89 -6.48 -34.16
CA TRP A 701 -58.77 -6.08 -35.54
C TRP A 701 -60.17 -5.78 -36.12
N GLY A 702 -60.43 -4.50 -36.37
CA GLY A 702 -61.78 -4.07 -36.75
C GLY A 702 -62.83 -4.44 -35.69
N LEU A 703 -63.81 -5.27 -36.09
CA LEU A 703 -64.86 -5.78 -35.18
C LEU A 703 -64.48 -7.08 -34.45
N LEU A 704 -63.40 -7.75 -34.84
CA LEU A 704 -62.94 -8.99 -34.23
C LEU A 704 -62.02 -8.72 -33.03
N SER A 705 -62.25 -9.42 -31.94
CA SER A 705 -61.37 -9.33 -30.78
C SER A 705 -61.20 -10.69 -30.13
N ALA A 706 -60.02 -10.93 -29.56
CA ALA A 706 -59.70 -12.15 -28.79
C ALA A 706 -58.77 -11.79 -27.66
N ALA A 707 -58.88 -12.49 -26.54
CA ALA A 707 -57.85 -12.47 -25.52
C ALA A 707 -57.29 -13.90 -25.33
N LEU A 708 -56.04 -13.97 -24.99
CA LEU A 708 -55.28 -15.18 -24.73
C LEU A 708 -54.70 -15.12 -23.31
N GLU A 709 -55.03 -16.16 -22.53
CA GLU A 709 -54.37 -16.43 -21.26
C GLU A 709 -53.26 -17.47 -21.46
N LEU A 710 -52.07 -17.16 -20.91
CA LEU A 710 -50.98 -18.11 -20.76
C LEU A 710 -50.82 -18.44 -19.29
N ARG A 711 -50.89 -19.70 -18.90
CA ARG A 711 -50.67 -20.18 -17.53
C ARG A 711 -49.93 -21.51 -17.55
N ASP A 712 -48.75 -21.55 -16.97
CA ASP A 712 -47.88 -22.74 -16.95
C ASP A 712 -47.65 -23.34 -18.34
N GLY A 713 -47.56 -22.51 -19.38
CA GLY A 713 -47.43 -22.94 -20.79
C GLY A 713 -48.72 -23.45 -21.45
N GLN A 714 -49.84 -23.53 -20.73
CA GLN A 714 -51.16 -23.79 -21.28
C GLN A 714 -51.78 -22.49 -21.82
N ARG A 715 -52.68 -22.66 -22.81
CA ARG A 715 -53.29 -21.53 -23.51
C ARG A 715 -54.82 -21.63 -23.43
N GLN A 716 -55.44 -20.55 -23.04
CA GLN A 716 -56.89 -20.42 -23.00
C GLN A 716 -57.34 -19.20 -23.78
N TRP A 717 -58.25 -19.41 -24.73
CA TRP A 717 -58.81 -18.35 -25.53
C TRP A 717 -60.11 -17.78 -24.94
N HIS A 718 -60.22 -16.50 -24.88
CA HIS A 718 -61.41 -15.74 -24.49
C HIS A 718 -61.90 -14.91 -25.68
N LEU A 719 -62.91 -15.45 -26.40
CA LEU A 719 -63.43 -14.80 -27.59
C LEU A 719 -64.66 -13.91 -27.28
N LEU A 720 -65.38 -14.21 -26.20
CA LEU A 720 -66.49 -13.36 -25.72
C LEU A 720 -66.02 -12.41 -24.65
N LYS A 721 -66.38 -11.12 -24.75
CA LYS A 721 -65.97 -10.07 -23.80
C LYS A 721 -64.46 -10.02 -23.58
N ALA A 722 -63.66 -10.26 -24.60
CA ALA A 722 -62.21 -10.37 -24.57
C ALA A 722 -61.54 -9.17 -23.93
N ARG A 723 -62.03 -7.95 -24.19
CA ARG A 723 -61.51 -6.71 -23.62
C ARG A 723 -61.77 -6.62 -22.11
N GLN A 724 -63.00 -6.91 -21.69
CA GLN A 724 -63.39 -6.90 -20.27
C GLN A 724 -62.55 -7.91 -19.49
N TRP A 725 -62.41 -9.14 -20.01
CA TRP A 725 -61.59 -10.17 -19.39
C TRP A 725 -60.13 -9.68 -19.20
N TYR A 726 -59.51 -9.06 -20.22
CA TYR A 726 -58.15 -8.57 -20.12
C TYR A 726 -58.00 -7.47 -19.08
N ASP A 727 -58.96 -6.54 -19.02
CA ASP A 727 -58.93 -5.43 -18.05
C ASP A 727 -59.12 -5.87 -16.61
N GLU A 728 -59.78 -7.02 -16.36
CA GLU A 728 -59.94 -7.68 -15.07
C GLU A 728 -58.64 -8.40 -14.60
N GLN A 729 -57.68 -8.63 -15.48
CA GLN A 729 -56.40 -9.28 -15.10
C GLN A 729 -55.55 -8.26 -14.29
N PRO A 730 -54.89 -8.70 -13.17
CA PRO A 730 -54.03 -7.81 -12.39
C PRO A 730 -52.81 -7.38 -13.19
N PRO A 731 -52.27 -6.19 -12.94
CA PRO A 731 -50.98 -5.79 -13.45
C PRO A 731 -49.89 -6.70 -12.88
N LEU A 732 -48.83 -6.95 -13.67
CA LEU A 732 -47.69 -7.78 -13.22
C LEU A 732 -46.72 -6.99 -12.33
N LEU A 733 -46.72 -5.66 -12.45
CA LEU A 733 -45.88 -4.76 -11.67
C LEU A 733 -46.74 -3.74 -10.91
N GLU A 734 -46.40 -3.50 -9.65
CA GLU A 734 -47.03 -2.41 -8.93
C GLU A 734 -46.70 -1.05 -9.57
N ALA A 735 -47.66 -0.11 -9.50
CA ALA A 735 -47.43 1.23 -10.01
C ALA A 735 -46.20 1.84 -9.30
N ALA A 736 -45.25 2.37 -10.08
CA ALA A 736 -44.08 3.05 -9.49
C ALA A 736 -44.57 4.19 -8.59
N PRO A 737 -44.02 4.36 -7.40
CA PRO A 737 -44.33 5.51 -6.57
C PRO A 737 -43.99 6.78 -7.37
N LYS A 738 -44.95 7.75 -7.36
CA LYS A 738 -44.89 9.00 -8.11
C LYS A 738 -43.75 9.90 -7.68
#